data_a251e0305ab606ad4996bca85565dbf2
#
_entry.id   a251e0305ab606ad4996bca85565dbf2
#
_cell.length_a   1.000
_cell.length_b   1.000
_cell.length_c   1.000
_cell.angle_alpha   90.00
_cell.angle_beta   90.00
_cell.angle_gamma   90.00
#
_symmetry.space_group_name_H-M   'P 1'
#
loop_
_entity.id
_entity.type
_entity.pdbx_description
1 polymer ?
#
loop_
_entity_poly.entity_id
_entity_poly.type
_entity_poly.pdbx_seq_one_letter_code
_entity_poly.pdbx_strand_id
1 'polypeptide(L)'
;MDYREEMKQLRDTLNAHGYRYYVLDDPQISDYEYDHMLRRLEDLEREHPEEITPDSPTQRVGGPILTQFQEVEHPVPLESLQDVFDGGEVEEFLTHIRETFPDAEYSVEPKVDGLSVALEYRDGVFVRGATRGDGRIGEDVTENLRTIRSIPMTLPEKLPRLIVRGEVYMARSIFEELNRQREIEGKPLMANPRNAAAGSLRQLDPKIAARRRLDIAVFNLQLAEGRTFSTHTETIDYLASQQFKTISYRRLRAGEEIMEEIHRLNDTRMERPFDMDGAVIKLNSLSERETLGSTAKCPRWAIAYKYPPEQKETVLRDIVVQVGRTGVLTPKAELEPVRLAGTTVTFATLHNQDYITQKDIRIGDTVVVQKAGEIIPEIVSVVPGKRPAGAQPYYLPHTCPVCGAPVERDEDGAALRCTGAECPAQRLRHLTHFASRNAMDIDGLGPAVMNQLIENGLVKTPADLYDLTPADLKPLERMGDKSAANAVAAIYQSRENDLWRLIFALGIRQVGEKAAKTLAAHFGTMDALLSATEEELTAIADVGPITAGYIRQWVESPQSRDLLERLRAAGVNMTCREEQTDRRFAGMTFVLTGALEKFTREEAGEMIERRGGKAASSVSKRTTYVVTGANAGSKLRKAQELGVPVLTEDEFLALLGAPEENKTV
;
A
#
# COMPACT_ATOMS: atom_id res chain seq x y z
N MET A 1 24.54 -46.33 10.32
CA MET A 1 24.09 -45.50 9.18
C MET A 1 25.11 -44.37 9.07
N ASP A 2 25.55 -44.06 7.89
CA ASP A 2 26.42 -42.87 7.72
C ASP A 2 25.59 -41.64 8.12
N TYR A 3 26.21 -40.67 8.81
CA TYR A 3 25.52 -39.46 9.29
C TYR A 3 24.86 -38.68 8.14
N ARG A 4 25.45 -38.67 6.95
CA ARG A 4 24.87 -38.05 5.74
C ARG A 4 23.57 -38.70 5.29
N GLU A 5 23.52 -40.01 5.34
CA GLU A 5 22.32 -40.81 5.03
C GLU A 5 21.23 -40.56 6.09
N GLU A 6 21.60 -40.51 7.38
CA GLU A 6 20.69 -40.20 8.48
C GLU A 6 20.11 -38.78 8.35
N MET A 7 20.93 -37.77 8.08
CA MET A 7 20.49 -36.39 7.87
C MET A 7 19.52 -36.28 6.70
N LYS A 8 19.83 -36.91 5.58
CA LYS A 8 18.95 -36.92 4.41
C LYS A 8 17.61 -37.57 4.74
N GLN A 9 17.63 -38.75 5.38
CA GLN A 9 16.42 -39.46 5.72
C GLN A 9 15.54 -38.68 6.71
N LEU A 10 16.14 -38.03 7.70
CA LEU A 10 15.42 -37.14 8.63
C LEU A 10 14.79 -35.96 7.92
N ARG A 11 15.50 -35.26 7.02
CA ARG A 11 14.96 -34.15 6.23
C ARG A 11 13.77 -34.60 5.38
N ASP A 12 13.94 -35.66 4.62
CA ASP A 12 12.88 -36.19 3.75
C ASP A 12 11.62 -36.59 4.57
N THR A 13 11.82 -37.26 5.71
CA THR A 13 10.74 -37.67 6.61
C THR A 13 10.04 -36.48 7.24
N LEU A 14 10.78 -35.52 7.79
CA LEU A 14 10.23 -34.31 8.43
C LEU A 14 9.48 -33.43 7.43
N ASN A 15 9.99 -33.26 6.21
CA ASN A 15 9.31 -32.52 5.17
C ASN A 15 8.01 -33.21 4.74
N ALA A 16 8.00 -34.56 4.59
CA ALA A 16 6.79 -35.33 4.26
C ALA A 16 5.72 -35.24 5.36
N HIS A 17 6.11 -35.35 6.63
CA HIS A 17 5.17 -35.20 7.75
C HIS A 17 4.72 -33.75 7.94
N GLY A 18 5.59 -32.77 7.71
CA GLY A 18 5.22 -31.36 7.70
C GLY A 18 4.17 -31.04 6.62
N TYR A 19 4.32 -31.58 5.40
CA TYR A 19 3.33 -31.46 4.35
C TYR A 19 1.97 -32.04 4.75
N ARG A 20 1.96 -33.26 5.31
CA ARG A 20 0.72 -33.90 5.78
C ARG A 20 0.02 -33.09 6.87
N TYR A 21 0.78 -32.59 7.84
CA TYR A 21 0.25 -31.83 8.97
C TYR A 21 -0.28 -30.44 8.55
N TYR A 22 0.57 -29.63 7.83
CA TYR A 22 0.25 -28.21 7.58
C TYR A 22 -0.55 -27.96 6.31
N VAL A 23 -0.50 -28.87 5.33
CA VAL A 23 -1.16 -28.69 4.03
C VAL A 23 -2.37 -29.61 3.87
N LEU A 24 -2.24 -30.89 4.24
CA LEU A 24 -3.30 -31.88 4.07
C LEU A 24 -4.22 -32.04 5.30
N ASP A 25 -3.84 -31.45 6.46
CA ASP A 25 -4.54 -31.63 7.74
C ASP A 25 -4.73 -33.14 8.11
N ASP A 26 -3.73 -33.98 7.77
CA ASP A 26 -3.71 -35.46 7.93
C ASP A 26 -2.43 -35.91 8.65
N PRO A 27 -2.24 -35.59 9.95
CA PRO A 27 -1.05 -35.98 10.70
C PRO A 27 -0.96 -37.49 10.87
N GLN A 28 0.21 -38.06 10.54
CA GLN A 28 0.48 -39.51 10.64
C GLN A 28 1.38 -39.85 11.82
N ILE A 29 1.99 -38.85 12.45
CA ILE A 29 2.82 -38.98 13.66
C ILE A 29 2.41 -37.93 14.67
N SER A 30 2.74 -38.16 15.94
CA SER A 30 2.50 -37.21 17.02
C SER A 30 3.48 -36.04 16.93
N ASP A 31 3.11 -34.87 17.51
CA ASP A 31 3.99 -33.71 17.65
C ASP A 31 5.29 -34.10 18.38
N TYR A 32 5.22 -34.96 19.37
CA TYR A 32 6.39 -35.45 20.10
C TYR A 32 7.39 -36.21 19.21
N GLU A 33 6.89 -37.10 18.33
CA GLU A 33 7.74 -37.84 17.38
C GLU A 33 8.37 -36.91 16.36
N TYR A 34 7.61 -35.93 15.86
CA TYR A 34 8.12 -34.90 14.94
C TYR A 34 9.23 -34.05 15.58
N ASP A 35 9.00 -33.54 16.80
CA ASP A 35 9.95 -32.72 17.53
C ASP A 35 11.23 -33.51 17.89
N HIS A 36 11.12 -34.78 18.19
CA HIS A 36 12.27 -35.64 18.48
C HIS A 36 13.15 -35.86 17.23
N MET A 37 12.56 -36.10 16.08
CA MET A 37 13.29 -36.19 14.81
C MET A 37 13.91 -34.85 14.41
N LEU A 38 13.20 -33.73 14.60
CA LEU A 38 13.71 -32.40 14.32
C LEU A 38 14.95 -32.08 15.18
N ARG A 39 14.87 -32.36 16.49
CA ARG A 39 15.99 -32.18 17.40
C ARG A 39 17.19 -33.03 17.03
N ARG A 40 16.97 -34.26 16.60
CA ARG A 40 18.04 -35.13 16.11
C ARG A 40 18.72 -34.56 14.87
N LEU A 41 17.96 -34.00 13.96
CA LEU A 41 18.49 -33.32 12.77
C LEU A 41 19.30 -32.06 13.16
N GLU A 42 18.79 -31.26 14.10
CA GLU A 42 19.50 -30.07 14.62
C GLU A 42 20.86 -30.43 15.25
N ASP A 43 20.93 -31.55 16.00
CA ASP A 43 22.17 -32.01 16.60
C ASP A 43 23.19 -32.43 15.54
N LEU A 44 22.74 -33.18 14.51
CA LEU A 44 23.59 -33.59 13.39
C LEU A 44 24.06 -32.40 12.55
N GLU A 45 23.22 -31.44 12.30
CA GLU A 45 23.58 -30.19 11.57
C GLU A 45 24.54 -29.29 12.37
N ARG A 46 24.48 -29.35 13.69
CA ARG A 46 25.45 -28.66 14.56
C ARG A 46 26.84 -29.33 14.53
N GLU A 47 26.86 -30.67 14.43
CA GLU A 47 28.09 -31.46 14.30
C GLU A 47 28.69 -31.37 12.89
N HIS A 48 27.84 -31.19 11.85
CA HIS A 48 28.18 -31.19 10.43
C HIS A 48 27.59 -29.98 9.69
N PRO A 49 27.98 -28.74 10.02
CA PRO A 49 27.39 -27.55 9.44
C PRO A 49 27.59 -27.41 7.90
N GLU A 50 28.59 -28.10 7.35
CA GLU A 50 28.84 -28.16 5.90
C GLU A 50 27.79 -28.95 5.11
N GLU A 51 27.01 -29.80 5.79
CA GLU A 51 25.95 -30.62 5.18
C GLU A 51 24.55 -29.99 5.31
N ILE A 52 24.45 -28.79 5.87
CA ILE A 52 23.18 -28.06 5.96
C ILE A 52 22.70 -27.67 4.57
N THR A 53 21.46 -28.03 4.24
CA THR A 53 20.86 -27.68 2.96
C THR A 53 19.74 -26.64 3.13
N PRO A 54 19.47 -25.81 2.12
CA PRO A 54 18.44 -24.75 2.19
C PRO A 54 17.01 -25.26 2.44
N ASP A 55 16.76 -26.55 2.15
CA ASP A 55 15.47 -27.23 2.33
C ASP A 55 15.33 -27.89 3.70
N SER A 56 16.33 -27.80 4.57
CA SER A 56 16.23 -28.37 5.91
C SER A 56 15.13 -27.69 6.72
N PRO A 57 14.25 -28.47 7.40
CA PRO A 57 13.23 -27.93 8.30
C PRO A 57 13.82 -27.07 9.42
N THR A 58 15.08 -27.31 9.82
CA THR A 58 15.79 -26.56 10.86
C THR A 58 16.13 -25.13 10.42
N GLN A 59 16.24 -24.87 9.10
CA GLN A 59 16.58 -23.56 8.53
C GLN A 59 15.38 -22.62 8.39
N ARG A 60 14.17 -23.07 8.78
CA ARG A 60 12.96 -22.23 8.65
C ARG A 60 12.93 -21.02 9.60
N VAL A 61 13.64 -21.03 10.71
CA VAL A 61 13.60 -20.00 11.78
C VAL A 61 15.01 -19.56 12.17
N GLY A 62 15.90 -19.36 11.21
CA GLY A 62 17.32 -19.03 11.46
C GLY A 62 17.82 -17.70 10.90
N GLY A 63 16.98 -16.96 10.18
CA GLY A 63 17.38 -15.73 9.51
C GLY A 63 17.86 -14.64 10.47
N PRO A 64 18.78 -13.74 10.02
CA PRO A 64 19.26 -12.62 10.81
C PRO A 64 18.15 -11.61 11.09
N ILE A 65 18.30 -10.85 12.19
CA ILE A 65 17.43 -9.69 12.44
C ILE A 65 17.81 -8.62 11.42
N LEU A 66 16.82 -8.21 10.59
CA LEU A 66 16.99 -7.19 9.58
C LEU A 66 16.91 -5.78 10.20
N THR A 67 17.54 -4.81 9.56
CA THR A 67 17.39 -3.39 9.89
C THR A 67 16.30 -2.72 9.06
N GLN A 68 16.08 -3.22 7.83
CA GLN A 68 15.04 -2.80 6.89
C GLN A 68 14.78 -3.92 5.87
N PHE A 69 13.65 -3.87 5.18
CA PHE A 69 13.37 -4.75 4.04
C PHE A 69 13.96 -4.15 2.76
N GLN A 70 14.51 -5.00 1.91
CA GLN A 70 14.97 -4.60 0.59
C GLN A 70 13.79 -4.54 -0.39
N GLU A 71 13.85 -3.63 -1.34
CA GLU A 71 12.89 -3.59 -2.44
C GLU A 71 13.19 -4.69 -3.47
N VAL A 72 12.14 -5.30 -3.99
CA VAL A 72 12.19 -6.36 -5.00
C VAL A 72 11.25 -6.01 -6.13
N GLU A 73 11.80 -5.93 -7.35
CA GLU A 73 11.00 -5.83 -8.56
C GLU A 73 10.41 -7.20 -8.92
N HIS A 74 9.12 -7.23 -9.25
CA HIS A 74 8.41 -8.43 -9.65
C HIS A 74 8.65 -8.71 -11.15
N PRO A 75 9.20 -9.91 -11.52
CA PRO A 75 9.38 -10.27 -12.92
C PRO A 75 8.07 -10.35 -13.71
N VAL A 76 6.96 -10.62 -13.02
CA VAL A 76 5.60 -10.59 -13.54
C VAL A 76 4.77 -9.70 -12.63
N PRO A 77 4.11 -8.65 -13.15
CA PRO A 77 3.29 -7.74 -12.35
C PRO A 77 2.23 -8.46 -11.53
N LEU A 78 2.05 -8.01 -10.28
CA LEU A 78 1.03 -8.53 -9.38
C LEU A 78 -0.20 -7.62 -9.40
N GLU A 79 -0.99 -7.72 -10.48
CA GLU A 79 -2.14 -6.86 -10.72
C GLU A 79 -3.20 -6.94 -9.61
N SER A 80 -3.90 -5.83 -9.40
CA SER A 80 -5.12 -5.79 -8.58
C SER A 80 -6.31 -6.29 -9.39
N LEU A 81 -7.42 -6.61 -8.72
CA LEU A 81 -8.68 -6.94 -9.38
C LEU A 81 -9.61 -5.73 -9.38
N GLN A 82 -10.50 -5.69 -10.36
CA GLN A 82 -11.63 -4.76 -10.33
C GLN A 82 -12.67 -5.29 -9.33
N ASP A 83 -13.06 -4.45 -8.38
CA ASP A 83 -14.14 -4.78 -7.45
C ASP A 83 -15.50 -4.58 -8.12
N VAL A 84 -16.44 -5.50 -7.86
CA VAL A 84 -17.85 -5.43 -8.23
C VAL A 84 -18.70 -5.77 -7.00
N PHE A 85 -19.91 -5.19 -6.92
CA PHE A 85 -20.68 -5.18 -5.68
C PHE A 85 -22.08 -5.83 -5.81
N ASP A 86 -22.53 -6.06 -7.02
CA ASP A 86 -23.83 -6.68 -7.26
C ASP A 86 -23.83 -7.66 -8.45
N GLY A 87 -24.93 -8.41 -8.59
CA GLY A 87 -25.07 -9.41 -9.64
C GLY A 87 -25.19 -8.82 -11.05
N GLY A 88 -25.62 -7.56 -11.18
CA GLY A 88 -25.68 -6.86 -12.46
C GLY A 88 -24.29 -6.62 -13.02
N GLU A 89 -23.36 -6.12 -12.20
CA GLU A 89 -21.95 -5.91 -12.56
C GLU A 89 -21.25 -7.25 -12.90
N VAL A 90 -21.59 -8.34 -12.21
CA VAL A 90 -21.10 -9.68 -12.57
C VAL A 90 -21.60 -10.08 -13.95
N GLU A 91 -22.89 -9.90 -14.24
CA GLU A 91 -23.46 -10.29 -15.54
C GLU A 91 -22.92 -9.40 -16.69
N GLU A 92 -22.64 -8.12 -16.45
CA GLU A 92 -21.96 -7.26 -17.41
C GLU A 92 -20.56 -7.80 -17.76
N PHE A 93 -19.79 -8.20 -16.76
CA PHE A 93 -18.48 -8.84 -16.95
C PHE A 93 -18.58 -10.13 -17.77
N LEU A 94 -19.52 -11.02 -17.41
CA LEU A 94 -19.72 -12.27 -18.12
C LEU A 94 -20.17 -12.05 -19.57
N THR A 95 -21.07 -11.10 -19.79
CA THR A 95 -21.57 -10.73 -21.12
C THR A 95 -20.46 -10.20 -22.01
N HIS A 96 -19.64 -9.28 -21.48
CA HIS A 96 -18.50 -8.72 -22.21
C HIS A 96 -17.51 -9.80 -22.68
N ILE A 97 -17.24 -10.80 -21.83
CA ILE A 97 -16.36 -11.92 -22.22
C ILE A 97 -17.04 -12.82 -23.25
N ARG A 98 -18.35 -13.13 -23.09
CA ARG A 98 -19.11 -13.99 -24.00
C ARG A 98 -19.29 -13.39 -25.41
N GLU A 99 -19.26 -12.08 -25.54
CA GLU A 99 -19.22 -11.42 -26.86
C GLU A 99 -18.05 -11.90 -27.73
N THR A 100 -16.91 -12.18 -27.10
CA THR A 100 -15.71 -12.67 -27.80
C THR A 100 -15.57 -14.18 -27.69
N PHE A 101 -15.92 -14.77 -26.55
CA PHE A 101 -15.79 -16.20 -26.22
C PHE A 101 -17.13 -16.76 -25.73
N PRO A 102 -18.04 -17.17 -26.63
CA PRO A 102 -19.40 -17.62 -26.26
C PRO A 102 -19.43 -18.83 -25.31
N ASP A 103 -18.43 -19.71 -25.38
CA ASP A 103 -18.31 -20.92 -24.57
C ASP A 103 -17.40 -20.74 -23.34
N ALA A 104 -17.12 -19.51 -22.94
CA ALA A 104 -16.24 -19.17 -21.83
C ALA A 104 -16.61 -19.93 -20.54
N GLU A 105 -15.61 -20.49 -19.88
CA GLU A 105 -15.71 -21.16 -18.58
C GLU A 105 -14.98 -20.33 -17.54
N TYR A 106 -15.50 -20.30 -16.32
CA TYR A 106 -14.97 -19.46 -15.24
C TYR A 106 -14.58 -20.33 -14.03
N SER A 107 -13.52 -19.93 -13.34
CA SER A 107 -13.20 -20.36 -11.98
C SER A 107 -13.79 -19.38 -10.98
N VAL A 108 -14.54 -19.87 -10.01
CA VAL A 108 -15.07 -19.11 -8.87
C VAL A 108 -14.36 -19.56 -7.61
N GLU A 109 -13.72 -18.62 -6.92
CA GLU A 109 -12.80 -18.86 -5.82
C GLU A 109 -13.13 -17.99 -4.61
N PRO A 110 -12.91 -18.45 -3.35
CA PRO A 110 -13.00 -17.59 -2.18
C PRO A 110 -11.89 -16.52 -2.21
N LYS A 111 -12.25 -15.27 -1.93
CA LYS A 111 -11.30 -14.16 -1.79
C LYS A 111 -10.78 -14.09 -0.36
N VAL A 112 -9.59 -14.64 -0.15
CA VAL A 112 -8.93 -14.63 1.17
C VAL A 112 -8.55 -13.21 1.55
N ASP A 113 -8.81 -12.83 2.80
CA ASP A 113 -8.47 -11.52 3.34
C ASP A 113 -7.13 -11.60 4.13
N GLY A 114 -6.05 -11.22 3.47
CA GLY A 114 -4.70 -11.32 3.99
C GLY A 114 -3.72 -10.32 3.36
N LEU A 115 -2.48 -10.77 3.16
CA LEU A 115 -1.42 -10.02 2.49
C LEU A 115 -0.90 -10.80 1.28
N SER A 116 -1.01 -10.21 0.10
CA SER A 116 -0.58 -10.85 -1.15
C SER A 116 0.94 -10.88 -1.28
N VAL A 117 1.47 -12.06 -1.61
CA VAL A 117 2.89 -12.32 -1.80
C VAL A 117 3.15 -13.12 -3.07
N ALA A 118 4.34 -12.92 -3.65
CA ALA A 118 4.90 -13.79 -4.66
C ALA A 118 5.99 -14.68 -4.04
N LEU A 119 6.00 -15.97 -4.42
CA LEU A 119 7.03 -16.95 -4.05
C LEU A 119 7.77 -17.37 -5.30
N GLU A 120 9.09 -17.21 -5.32
CA GLU A 120 9.96 -17.62 -6.43
C GLU A 120 10.75 -18.87 -6.03
N TYR A 121 10.72 -19.86 -6.93
CA TYR A 121 11.49 -21.08 -6.86
C TYR A 121 12.40 -21.18 -8.07
N ARG A 122 13.65 -21.65 -7.84
CA ARG A 122 14.60 -22.00 -8.91
C ARG A 122 15.06 -23.43 -8.72
N ASP A 123 15.04 -24.20 -9.80
CA ASP A 123 15.36 -25.63 -9.78
C ASP A 123 14.62 -26.38 -8.67
N GLY A 124 13.37 -25.95 -8.42
CA GLY A 124 12.50 -26.52 -7.39
C GLY A 124 12.81 -26.07 -5.95
N VAL A 125 13.75 -25.16 -5.71
CA VAL A 125 14.11 -24.65 -4.37
C VAL A 125 13.54 -23.26 -4.14
N PHE A 126 12.94 -23.00 -2.98
CA PHE A 126 12.45 -21.67 -2.59
C PHE A 126 13.62 -20.70 -2.40
N VAL A 127 13.69 -19.69 -3.24
CA VAL A 127 14.80 -18.72 -3.23
C VAL A 127 14.39 -17.35 -2.73
N ARG A 128 13.15 -16.89 -3.01
CA ARG A 128 12.72 -15.54 -2.67
C ARG A 128 11.21 -15.45 -2.48
N GLY A 129 10.80 -14.60 -1.55
CA GLY A 129 9.41 -14.21 -1.39
C GLY A 129 9.27 -12.72 -1.13
N ALA A 130 8.36 -12.06 -1.85
CA ALA A 130 8.15 -10.62 -1.76
C ALA A 130 6.68 -10.25 -1.61
N THR A 131 6.38 -9.17 -0.87
CA THR A 131 5.04 -8.61 -0.79
C THR A 131 4.63 -8.02 -2.15
N ARG A 132 3.34 -7.86 -2.40
CA ARG A 132 2.84 -7.26 -3.66
C ARG A 132 3.37 -5.84 -3.87
N GLY A 133 3.49 -5.04 -2.79
CA GLY A 133 3.78 -3.62 -2.89
C GLY A 133 2.75 -2.88 -3.77
N ASP A 134 3.22 -2.10 -4.72
CA ASP A 134 2.39 -1.42 -5.72
C ASP A 134 2.00 -2.31 -6.93
N GLY A 135 2.44 -3.57 -6.92
CA GLY A 135 2.26 -4.56 -7.97
C GLY A 135 3.49 -4.75 -8.88
N ARG A 136 4.44 -3.83 -8.85
CA ARG A 136 5.74 -3.91 -9.57
C ARG A 136 6.90 -4.06 -8.62
N ILE A 137 6.91 -3.28 -7.55
CA ILE A 137 7.94 -3.29 -6.52
C ILE A 137 7.30 -3.68 -5.19
N GLY A 138 7.85 -4.71 -4.56
CA GLY A 138 7.46 -5.19 -3.23
C GLY A 138 8.62 -5.18 -2.26
N GLU A 139 8.39 -5.65 -1.04
CA GLU A 139 9.41 -5.80 0.00
C GLU A 139 9.84 -7.27 0.08
N ASP A 140 11.15 -7.53 0.14
CA ASP A 140 11.70 -8.87 0.38
C ASP A 140 11.38 -9.32 1.81
N VAL A 141 10.52 -10.30 1.93
CA VAL A 141 10.09 -10.92 3.18
C VAL A 141 10.43 -12.41 3.24
N THR A 142 11.45 -12.83 2.48
CA THR A 142 11.85 -14.22 2.30
C THR A 142 12.02 -14.94 3.64
N GLU A 143 12.78 -14.35 4.58
CA GLU A 143 13.06 -14.99 5.86
C GLU A 143 11.81 -15.16 6.73
N ASN A 144 10.85 -14.24 6.63
CA ASN A 144 9.57 -14.37 7.33
C ASN A 144 8.67 -15.41 6.67
N LEU A 145 8.66 -15.48 5.33
CA LEU A 145 7.91 -16.50 4.59
C LEU A 145 8.44 -17.92 4.83
N ARG A 146 9.76 -18.10 5.04
CA ARG A 146 10.34 -19.38 5.44
C ARG A 146 9.75 -19.92 6.73
N THR A 147 9.28 -19.06 7.64
CA THR A 147 8.65 -19.46 8.90
C THR A 147 7.24 -20.03 8.73
N ILE A 148 6.60 -19.80 7.57
CA ILE A 148 5.28 -20.35 7.24
C ILE A 148 5.43 -21.81 6.82
N ARG A 149 4.95 -22.71 7.66
CA ARG A 149 5.21 -24.14 7.51
C ARG A 149 4.51 -24.79 6.31
N SER A 150 3.42 -24.21 5.84
CA SER A 150 2.71 -24.64 4.62
C SER A 150 3.37 -24.21 3.31
N ILE A 151 4.44 -23.40 3.35
CA ILE A 151 5.25 -23.08 2.17
C ILE A 151 6.29 -24.20 2.00
N PRO A 152 6.28 -24.98 0.89
CA PRO A 152 7.31 -25.98 0.62
C PRO A 152 8.65 -25.30 0.36
N MET A 153 9.74 -25.79 1.00
CA MET A 153 11.09 -25.28 0.74
C MET A 153 11.67 -25.87 -0.54
N THR A 154 11.22 -27.06 -0.91
CA THR A 154 11.54 -27.73 -2.19
C THR A 154 10.28 -28.30 -2.82
N LEU A 155 10.26 -28.32 -4.14
CA LEU A 155 9.15 -28.84 -4.93
C LEU A 155 9.48 -30.22 -5.48
N PRO A 156 8.48 -31.11 -5.64
CA PRO A 156 8.65 -32.41 -6.28
C PRO A 156 9.20 -32.32 -7.71
N GLU A 157 8.68 -31.40 -8.52
CA GLU A 157 9.18 -31.13 -9.87
C GLU A 157 10.14 -29.93 -9.85
N LYS A 158 11.32 -30.12 -10.45
CA LYS A 158 12.38 -29.11 -10.47
C LYS A 158 12.33 -28.32 -11.78
N LEU A 159 11.37 -27.41 -11.87
CA LEU A 159 11.37 -26.44 -12.99
C LEU A 159 12.52 -25.43 -12.83
N PRO A 160 13.12 -24.94 -13.94
CA PRO A 160 14.17 -23.92 -13.89
C PRO A 160 13.73 -22.70 -13.09
N ARG A 161 12.50 -22.26 -13.31
CA ARG A 161 11.89 -21.15 -12.55
C ARG A 161 10.40 -21.32 -12.41
N LEU A 162 9.91 -21.17 -11.19
CA LEU A 162 8.47 -21.13 -10.88
C LEU A 162 8.20 -19.90 -10.01
N ILE A 163 7.18 -19.11 -10.38
CA ILE A 163 6.69 -18.01 -9.54
C ILE A 163 5.20 -18.24 -9.30
N VAL A 164 4.82 -18.27 -8.04
CA VAL A 164 3.43 -18.42 -7.62
C VAL A 164 2.99 -17.23 -6.77
N ARG A 165 1.69 -16.94 -6.78
CA ARG A 165 1.08 -15.90 -5.96
C ARG A 165 0.13 -16.52 -4.96
N GLY A 166 0.23 -16.09 -3.70
CA GLY A 166 -0.64 -16.53 -2.62
C GLY A 166 -1.03 -15.36 -1.71
N GLU A 167 -2.01 -15.62 -0.86
CA GLU A 167 -2.43 -14.71 0.18
C GLU A 167 -2.00 -15.27 1.53
N VAL A 168 -1.12 -14.55 2.24
CA VAL A 168 -0.71 -14.89 3.61
C VAL A 168 -1.77 -14.37 4.56
N TYR A 169 -2.25 -15.25 5.43
CA TYR A 169 -3.30 -14.93 6.39
C TYR A 169 -2.96 -15.44 7.80
N MET A 170 -3.67 -14.93 8.79
CA MET A 170 -3.69 -15.45 10.15
C MET A 170 -5.01 -16.18 10.36
N ALA A 171 -4.95 -17.45 10.74
CA ALA A 171 -6.17 -18.21 11.05
C ALA A 171 -6.91 -17.56 12.24
N ARG A 172 -8.26 -17.57 12.21
CA ARG A 172 -9.08 -16.95 13.25
C ARG A 172 -8.78 -17.50 14.65
N SER A 173 -8.60 -18.81 14.78
CA SER A 173 -8.23 -19.43 16.05
C SER A 173 -6.90 -18.93 16.60
N ILE A 174 -5.91 -18.72 15.73
CA ILE A 174 -4.60 -18.17 16.09
C ILE A 174 -4.73 -16.68 16.49
N PHE A 175 -5.50 -15.92 15.76
CA PHE A 175 -5.76 -14.52 16.07
C PHE A 175 -6.42 -14.34 17.45
N GLU A 176 -7.42 -15.16 17.76
CA GLU A 176 -8.11 -15.14 19.07
C GLU A 176 -7.18 -15.56 20.20
N GLU A 177 -6.35 -16.58 19.99
CA GLU A 177 -5.38 -17.05 20.98
C GLU A 177 -4.34 -15.95 21.28
N LEU A 178 -3.77 -15.35 20.23
CA LEU A 178 -2.79 -14.27 20.38
C LEU A 178 -3.38 -13.03 21.06
N ASN A 179 -4.62 -12.67 20.75
CA ASN A 179 -5.28 -11.56 21.40
C ASN A 179 -5.58 -11.85 22.87
N ARG A 180 -5.99 -13.05 23.22
CA ARG A 180 -6.15 -13.46 24.62
C ARG A 180 -4.84 -13.35 25.41
N GLN A 181 -3.71 -13.78 24.79
CA GLN A 181 -2.41 -13.65 25.43
C GLN A 181 -2.01 -12.18 25.61
N ARG A 182 -2.25 -11.33 24.60
CA ARG A 182 -1.96 -9.88 24.67
C ARG A 182 -2.79 -9.19 25.75
N GLU A 183 -4.05 -9.58 25.92
CA GLU A 183 -4.92 -9.08 27.00
C GLU A 183 -4.37 -9.42 28.38
N ILE A 184 -3.91 -10.67 28.58
CA ILE A 184 -3.26 -11.09 29.84
C ILE A 184 -1.97 -10.29 30.09
N GLU A 185 -1.22 -9.98 29.04
CA GLU A 185 0.02 -9.21 29.11
C GLU A 185 -0.21 -7.68 29.20
N GLY A 186 -1.46 -7.20 29.18
CA GLY A 186 -1.82 -5.79 29.16
C GLY A 186 -1.39 -5.04 27.89
N LYS A 187 -1.17 -5.75 26.78
CA LYS A 187 -0.78 -5.18 25.48
C LYS A 187 -1.99 -4.81 24.65
N PRO A 188 -1.92 -3.77 23.79
CA PRO A 188 -2.99 -3.44 22.84
C PRO A 188 -3.37 -4.65 21.98
N LEU A 189 -4.67 -4.92 21.82
CA LEU A 189 -5.14 -6.02 20.96
C LEU A 189 -4.86 -5.74 19.48
N MET A 190 -4.66 -6.79 18.71
CA MET A 190 -4.60 -6.70 17.26
C MET A 190 -6.00 -6.43 16.69
N ALA A 191 -6.09 -5.61 15.66
CA ALA A 191 -7.38 -5.08 15.17
C ALA A 191 -8.21 -6.14 14.42
N ASN A 192 -7.59 -6.86 13.50
CA ASN A 192 -8.22 -7.94 12.71
C ASN A 192 -7.16 -8.92 12.21
N PRO A 193 -7.54 -10.12 11.72
CA PRO A 193 -6.62 -11.14 11.23
C PRO A 193 -5.74 -10.65 10.06
N ARG A 194 -6.28 -9.88 9.11
CA ARG A 194 -5.54 -9.32 7.98
C ARG A 194 -4.41 -8.40 8.42
N ASN A 195 -4.70 -7.39 9.24
CA ASN A 195 -3.69 -6.45 9.76
C ASN A 195 -2.69 -7.17 10.66
N ALA A 196 -3.13 -8.16 11.43
CA ALA A 196 -2.26 -9.01 12.24
C ALA A 196 -1.30 -9.84 11.37
N ALA A 197 -1.77 -10.40 10.25
CA ALA A 197 -0.93 -11.12 9.29
C ALA A 197 0.08 -10.18 8.63
N ALA A 198 -0.38 -9.04 8.10
CA ALA A 198 0.48 -8.05 7.44
C ALA A 198 1.56 -7.51 8.39
N GLY A 199 1.19 -7.11 9.62
CA GLY A 199 2.12 -6.65 10.63
C GLY A 199 3.07 -7.73 11.13
N SER A 200 2.67 -9.00 11.10
CA SER A 200 3.52 -10.13 11.48
C SER A 200 4.52 -10.50 10.38
N LEU A 201 4.09 -10.47 9.11
CA LEU A 201 4.97 -10.77 7.98
C LEU A 201 6.04 -9.68 7.78
N ARG A 202 5.77 -8.46 8.23
CA ARG A 202 6.70 -7.31 8.15
C ARG A 202 7.47 -7.08 9.46
N GLN A 203 7.69 -8.13 10.27
CA GLN A 203 8.60 -8.06 11.42
C GLN A 203 10.05 -8.19 10.95
N LEU A 204 10.93 -7.37 11.52
CA LEU A 204 12.36 -7.42 11.19
C LEU A 204 13.05 -8.64 11.80
N ASP A 205 12.49 -9.22 12.85
CA ASP A 205 12.95 -10.48 13.48
C ASP A 205 12.05 -11.65 13.03
N PRO A 206 12.56 -12.59 12.22
CA PRO A 206 11.81 -13.77 11.76
C PRO A 206 11.29 -14.66 12.91
N LYS A 207 11.93 -14.64 14.07
CA LYS A 207 11.46 -15.38 15.26
C LYS A 207 10.13 -14.85 15.77
N ILE A 208 9.86 -13.55 15.59
CA ILE A 208 8.55 -12.97 15.93
C ILE A 208 7.51 -13.46 14.92
N ALA A 209 7.82 -13.44 13.61
CA ALA A 209 6.94 -13.95 12.57
C ALA A 209 6.60 -15.44 12.80
N ALA A 210 7.58 -16.27 13.13
CA ALA A 210 7.39 -17.70 13.44
C ALA A 210 6.37 -17.94 14.56
N ARG A 211 6.42 -17.14 15.64
CA ARG A 211 5.48 -17.25 16.78
C ARG A 211 4.04 -16.83 16.41
N ARG A 212 3.85 -16.14 15.29
CA ARG A 212 2.54 -15.70 14.80
C ARG A 212 1.77 -16.78 14.04
N ARG A 213 2.44 -17.89 13.71
CA ARG A 213 1.83 -19.06 13.05
C ARG A 213 0.98 -18.67 11.85
N LEU A 214 1.56 -17.86 10.93
CA LEU A 214 0.92 -17.48 9.68
C LEU A 214 0.75 -18.69 8.77
N ASP A 215 -0.21 -18.57 7.85
CA ASP A 215 -0.49 -19.58 6.83
C ASP A 215 -0.66 -18.91 5.47
N ILE A 216 -0.72 -19.69 4.38
CA ILE A 216 -0.85 -19.18 3.02
C ILE A 216 -1.89 -19.97 2.23
N ALA A 217 -2.63 -19.29 1.35
CA ALA A 217 -3.44 -19.89 0.31
C ALA A 217 -2.93 -19.44 -1.06
N VAL A 218 -2.39 -20.38 -1.84
CA VAL A 218 -1.85 -20.08 -3.17
C VAL A 218 -2.99 -20.12 -4.18
N PHE A 219 -3.14 -19.06 -4.98
CA PHE A 219 -4.29 -18.86 -5.86
C PHE A 219 -3.93 -18.54 -7.31
N ASN A 220 -2.65 -18.41 -7.64
CA ASN A 220 -2.24 -18.14 -9.02
C ASN A 220 -0.82 -18.62 -9.32
N LEU A 221 -0.64 -19.17 -10.51
CA LEU A 221 0.65 -19.41 -11.13
C LEU A 221 1.01 -18.16 -11.96
N GLN A 222 2.13 -17.51 -11.66
CA GLN A 222 2.59 -16.30 -12.35
C GLN A 222 3.56 -16.64 -13.48
N LEU A 223 4.45 -17.61 -13.26
CA LEU A 223 5.44 -18.05 -14.23
C LEU A 223 5.81 -19.51 -14.00
N ALA A 224 5.94 -20.29 -15.07
CA ALA A 224 6.51 -21.65 -15.04
C ALA A 224 7.38 -21.83 -16.27
N GLU A 225 8.71 -21.75 -16.10
CA GLU A 225 9.65 -22.00 -17.19
C GLU A 225 9.76 -23.50 -17.45
N GLY A 226 9.57 -23.90 -18.71
CA GLY A 226 9.64 -25.30 -19.13
C GLY A 226 8.33 -26.07 -19.04
N ARG A 227 7.23 -25.44 -18.63
CA ARG A 227 5.90 -26.05 -18.61
C ARG A 227 4.81 -25.05 -19.02
N THR A 228 3.86 -25.51 -19.81
CA THR A 228 2.70 -24.75 -20.27
C THR A 228 1.41 -25.37 -19.77
N PHE A 229 0.38 -24.55 -19.61
CA PHE A 229 -0.94 -24.93 -19.14
C PHE A 229 -2.01 -24.34 -20.04
N SER A 230 -3.14 -25.00 -20.15
CA SER A 230 -4.27 -24.53 -20.96
C SER A 230 -5.28 -23.73 -20.15
N THR A 231 -5.47 -24.10 -18.88
CA THR A 231 -6.48 -23.49 -18.01
C THR A 231 -5.92 -23.12 -16.65
N HIS A 232 -6.58 -22.14 -16.03
CA HIS A 232 -6.24 -21.73 -14.67
C HIS A 232 -6.43 -22.85 -13.65
N THR A 233 -7.52 -23.62 -13.77
CA THR A 233 -7.78 -24.72 -12.84
C THR A 233 -6.73 -25.81 -12.96
N GLU A 234 -6.21 -26.08 -14.16
CA GLU A 234 -5.04 -26.96 -14.36
C GLU A 234 -3.80 -26.43 -13.61
N THR A 235 -3.58 -25.10 -13.59
CA THR A 235 -2.47 -24.53 -12.82
C THR A 235 -2.65 -24.71 -11.32
N ILE A 236 -3.87 -24.56 -10.79
CA ILE A 236 -4.15 -24.76 -9.37
C ILE A 236 -3.95 -26.23 -8.97
N ASP A 237 -4.43 -27.18 -9.78
CA ASP A 237 -4.25 -28.62 -9.55
C ASP A 237 -2.76 -29.01 -9.62
N TYR A 238 -2.01 -28.42 -10.56
CA TYR A 238 -0.57 -28.58 -10.62
C TYR A 238 0.11 -28.06 -9.35
N LEU A 239 -0.23 -26.86 -8.89
CA LEU A 239 0.35 -26.28 -7.67
C LEU A 239 0.03 -27.14 -6.44
N ALA A 240 -1.16 -27.73 -6.34
CA ALA A 240 -1.50 -28.70 -5.30
C ALA A 240 -0.61 -29.95 -5.38
N SER A 241 -0.32 -30.45 -6.60
CA SER A 241 0.63 -31.57 -6.81
C SER A 241 2.06 -31.21 -6.42
N GLN A 242 2.41 -29.92 -6.44
CA GLN A 242 3.69 -29.39 -5.98
C GLN A 242 3.71 -29.06 -4.47
N GLN A 243 2.75 -29.57 -3.72
CA GLN A 243 2.63 -29.45 -2.25
C GLN A 243 2.27 -28.06 -1.74
N PHE A 244 1.80 -27.16 -2.59
CA PHE A 244 1.24 -25.90 -2.13
C PHE A 244 -0.14 -26.09 -1.50
N LYS A 245 -0.43 -25.32 -0.46
CA LYS A 245 -1.79 -25.16 0.05
C LYS A 245 -2.54 -24.20 -0.88
N THR A 246 -3.34 -24.77 -1.79
CA THR A 246 -4.04 -24.01 -2.83
C THR A 246 -5.42 -23.57 -2.41
N ILE A 247 -5.94 -22.56 -3.08
CA ILE A 247 -7.33 -22.13 -2.95
C ILE A 247 -8.28 -23.17 -3.55
N SER A 248 -9.46 -23.35 -2.95
CA SER A 248 -10.53 -24.15 -3.55
C SER A 248 -11.21 -23.37 -4.67
N TYR A 249 -11.71 -24.06 -5.70
CA TYR A 249 -12.42 -23.43 -6.82
C TYR A 249 -13.61 -24.28 -7.28
N ARG A 250 -14.54 -23.64 -7.99
CA ARG A 250 -15.54 -24.31 -8.83
C ARG A 250 -15.46 -23.80 -10.26
N ARG A 251 -15.53 -24.73 -11.22
CA ARG A 251 -15.63 -24.39 -12.66
C ARG A 251 -17.08 -24.27 -13.05
N LEU A 252 -17.48 -23.15 -13.58
CA LEU A 252 -18.87 -22.81 -13.89
C LEU A 252 -18.92 -22.03 -15.22
N ARG A 253 -20.12 -22.08 -15.88
CA ARG A 253 -20.36 -21.37 -17.14
C ARG A 253 -21.53 -20.40 -17.06
N ALA A 254 -22.62 -20.83 -16.43
CA ALA A 254 -23.82 -20.01 -16.33
C ALA A 254 -23.72 -18.93 -15.26
N GLY A 255 -24.22 -17.73 -15.56
CA GLY A 255 -24.22 -16.62 -14.60
C GLY A 255 -24.97 -16.94 -13.31
N GLU A 256 -26.10 -17.65 -13.42
CA GLU A 256 -26.88 -18.11 -12.26
C GLU A 256 -26.08 -19.03 -11.34
N GLU A 257 -25.36 -20.03 -11.91
CA GLU A 257 -24.53 -20.94 -11.13
C GLU A 257 -23.34 -20.21 -10.46
N ILE A 258 -22.79 -19.21 -11.13
CA ILE A 258 -21.72 -18.36 -10.58
C ILE A 258 -22.25 -17.56 -9.38
N MET A 259 -23.44 -16.96 -9.49
CA MET A 259 -24.06 -16.24 -8.38
C MET A 259 -24.44 -17.17 -7.22
N GLU A 260 -24.96 -18.36 -7.49
CA GLU A 260 -25.24 -19.38 -6.47
C GLU A 260 -23.95 -19.75 -5.71
N GLU A 261 -22.83 -19.94 -6.42
CA GLU A 261 -21.55 -20.24 -5.78
C GLU A 261 -21.03 -19.07 -4.94
N ILE A 262 -21.16 -17.84 -5.40
CA ILE A 262 -20.82 -16.63 -4.64
C ILE A 262 -21.61 -16.58 -3.34
N HIS A 263 -22.92 -16.83 -3.38
CA HIS A 263 -23.77 -16.89 -2.19
C HIS A 263 -23.36 -18.03 -1.26
N ARG A 264 -23.15 -19.24 -1.80
CA ARG A 264 -22.67 -20.39 -1.03
C ARG A 264 -21.36 -20.12 -0.29
N LEU A 265 -20.41 -19.46 -0.97
CA LEU A 265 -19.14 -19.06 -0.36
C LEU A 265 -19.34 -18.08 0.79
N ASN A 266 -20.28 -17.13 0.67
CA ASN A 266 -20.63 -16.22 1.74
C ASN A 266 -21.26 -16.94 2.95
N ASP A 267 -22.22 -17.84 2.70
CA ASP A 267 -22.94 -18.56 3.75
C ASP A 267 -22.00 -19.48 4.55
N THR A 268 -21.03 -20.09 3.87
CA THR A 268 -20.05 -21.02 4.48
C THR A 268 -18.74 -20.34 4.88
N ARG A 269 -18.65 -19.01 4.82
CA ARG A 269 -17.38 -18.27 5.10
C ARG A 269 -16.84 -18.51 6.51
N MET A 270 -17.73 -18.76 7.49
CA MET A 270 -17.34 -19.00 8.87
C MET A 270 -16.78 -20.41 9.13
N GLU A 271 -17.00 -21.35 8.23
CA GLU A 271 -16.46 -22.72 8.31
C GLU A 271 -14.98 -22.78 7.91
N ARG A 272 -14.48 -21.75 7.23
CA ARG A 272 -13.08 -21.66 6.78
C ARG A 272 -12.18 -21.12 7.89
N PRO A 273 -10.90 -21.49 7.92
CA PRO A 273 -9.96 -21.00 8.94
C PRO A 273 -9.58 -19.53 8.78
N PHE A 274 -9.82 -18.93 7.61
CA PHE A 274 -9.45 -17.56 7.25
C PHE A 274 -10.69 -16.68 7.02
N ASP A 275 -10.49 -15.38 7.12
CA ASP A 275 -11.50 -14.39 6.75
C ASP A 275 -11.57 -14.21 5.24
N MET A 276 -12.76 -13.90 4.74
CA MET A 276 -13.05 -13.67 3.32
C MET A 276 -13.85 -12.37 3.18
N ASP A 277 -13.43 -11.54 2.22
CA ASP A 277 -14.08 -10.29 1.88
C ASP A 277 -14.91 -10.35 0.59
N GLY A 278 -14.94 -11.53 -0.07
CA GLY A 278 -15.63 -11.71 -1.33
C GLY A 278 -15.38 -13.05 -2.00
N ALA A 279 -15.66 -13.07 -3.30
CA ALA A 279 -15.33 -14.16 -4.23
C ALA A 279 -14.58 -13.61 -5.44
N VAL A 280 -13.73 -14.39 -6.06
CA VAL A 280 -13.01 -14.02 -7.29
C VAL A 280 -13.54 -14.88 -8.44
N ILE A 281 -13.94 -14.21 -9.52
CA ILE A 281 -14.36 -14.84 -10.77
C ILE A 281 -13.24 -14.63 -11.78
N LYS A 282 -12.73 -15.70 -12.37
CA LYS A 282 -11.65 -15.66 -13.35
C LYS A 282 -12.04 -16.46 -14.59
N LEU A 283 -11.80 -15.91 -15.77
CA LEU A 283 -11.87 -16.67 -17.01
C LEU A 283 -10.90 -17.85 -16.93
N ASN A 284 -11.35 -19.08 -17.22
CA ASN A 284 -10.53 -20.29 -16.98
C ASN A 284 -9.45 -20.52 -18.03
N SER A 285 -9.72 -20.22 -19.31
CA SER A 285 -8.79 -20.40 -20.43
C SER A 285 -7.66 -19.39 -20.40
N LEU A 286 -6.39 -19.84 -20.36
CA LEU A 286 -5.22 -18.94 -20.31
C LEU A 286 -5.00 -18.21 -21.64
N SER A 287 -5.23 -18.86 -22.79
CA SER A 287 -5.11 -18.25 -24.11
C SER A 287 -6.15 -17.14 -24.35
N GLU A 288 -7.37 -17.32 -23.82
CA GLU A 288 -8.42 -16.29 -23.88
C GLU A 288 -8.07 -15.09 -22.99
N ARG A 289 -7.41 -15.33 -21.82
CA ARG A 289 -6.90 -14.23 -20.96
C ARG A 289 -5.86 -13.37 -21.67
N GLU A 290 -4.93 -14.00 -22.39
CA GLU A 290 -3.92 -13.29 -23.18
C GLU A 290 -4.58 -12.40 -24.24
N THR A 291 -5.65 -12.86 -24.86
CA THR A 291 -6.41 -12.10 -25.87
C THR A 291 -7.12 -10.89 -25.25
N LEU A 292 -7.74 -11.04 -24.08
CA LEU A 292 -8.41 -9.94 -23.37
C LEU A 292 -7.43 -8.92 -22.78
N GLY A 293 -6.26 -9.41 -22.34
CA GLY A 293 -5.22 -8.58 -21.75
C GLY A 293 -5.63 -7.91 -20.43
N SER A 294 -4.90 -6.86 -20.10
CA SER A 294 -5.07 -6.07 -18.88
C SER A 294 -5.19 -4.58 -19.16
N THR A 295 -5.77 -3.85 -18.25
CA THR A 295 -5.69 -2.39 -18.18
C THR A 295 -4.40 -1.99 -17.45
N ALA A 296 -4.16 -0.70 -17.26
CA ALA A 296 -3.02 -0.23 -16.47
C ALA A 296 -3.04 -0.69 -14.99
N LYS A 297 -4.20 -1.12 -14.47
CA LYS A 297 -4.38 -1.48 -13.05
C LYS A 297 -4.91 -2.89 -12.81
N CYS A 298 -5.75 -3.40 -13.69
CA CYS A 298 -6.50 -4.63 -13.46
C CYS A 298 -6.57 -5.49 -14.73
N PRO A 299 -6.57 -6.83 -14.62
CA PRO A 299 -6.86 -7.74 -15.72
C PRO A 299 -8.32 -7.58 -16.18
N ARG A 300 -8.57 -7.79 -17.48
CA ARG A 300 -9.94 -7.77 -18.05
C ARG A 300 -10.64 -9.12 -17.93
N TRP A 301 -9.92 -10.16 -17.53
CA TRP A 301 -10.36 -11.55 -17.44
C TRP A 301 -10.70 -11.99 -16.01
N ALA A 302 -10.64 -11.08 -15.03
CA ALA A 302 -10.98 -11.40 -13.64
C ALA A 302 -11.59 -10.21 -12.93
N ILE A 303 -12.55 -10.50 -12.03
CA ILE A 303 -13.18 -9.54 -11.12
C ILE A 303 -13.23 -10.10 -9.70
N ALA A 304 -13.34 -9.21 -8.73
CA ALA A 304 -13.54 -9.53 -7.31
C ALA A 304 -14.94 -9.07 -6.88
N TYR A 305 -15.86 -10.02 -6.67
CA TYR A 305 -17.15 -9.73 -6.07
C TYR A 305 -16.97 -9.49 -4.57
N LYS A 306 -17.31 -8.29 -4.13
CA LYS A 306 -17.25 -7.90 -2.71
C LYS A 306 -18.57 -8.18 -2.02
N TYR A 307 -18.53 -8.87 -0.89
CA TYR A 307 -19.73 -9.03 -0.09
C TYR A 307 -20.17 -7.67 0.48
N PRO A 308 -21.50 -7.47 0.65
CA PRO A 308 -21.99 -6.29 1.32
C PRO A 308 -21.31 -6.15 2.70
N PRO A 309 -20.88 -4.93 3.06
CA PRO A 309 -20.28 -4.71 4.37
C PRO A 309 -21.24 -5.09 5.48
N GLU A 310 -20.72 -5.69 6.55
CA GLU A 310 -21.50 -5.97 7.75
C GLU A 310 -22.04 -4.67 8.32
N GLN A 311 -23.34 -4.64 8.61
CA GLN A 311 -24.01 -3.51 9.24
C GLN A 311 -24.53 -3.91 10.62
N LYS A 312 -24.37 -3.02 11.58
CA LYS A 312 -24.89 -3.19 12.96
C LYS A 312 -25.54 -1.92 13.43
N GLU A 313 -26.56 -2.09 14.25
CA GLU A 313 -27.15 -0.98 14.99
C GLU A 313 -26.40 -0.73 16.29
N THR A 314 -26.21 0.54 16.62
CA THR A 314 -25.66 0.98 17.90
C THR A 314 -26.19 2.36 18.25
N VAL A 315 -25.99 2.80 19.49
CA VAL A 315 -26.43 4.11 19.96
C VAL A 315 -25.31 5.14 19.81
N LEU A 316 -25.64 6.29 19.24
CA LEU A 316 -24.77 7.46 19.18
C LEU A 316 -24.80 8.17 20.55
N ARG A 317 -23.72 8.05 21.32
CA ARG A 317 -23.58 8.64 22.65
C ARG A 317 -23.32 10.13 22.62
N ASP A 318 -22.35 10.52 21.76
CA ASP A 318 -21.89 11.91 21.61
C ASP A 318 -21.26 12.17 20.25
N ILE A 319 -21.04 13.44 19.93
CA ILE A 319 -20.30 13.88 18.74
C ILE A 319 -19.10 14.71 19.18
N VAL A 320 -17.91 14.13 19.04
CA VAL A 320 -16.64 14.78 19.38
C VAL A 320 -16.09 15.51 18.15
N VAL A 321 -15.72 16.76 18.31
CA VAL A 321 -15.17 17.58 17.23
C VAL A 321 -13.66 17.67 17.36
N GLN A 322 -12.94 17.21 16.34
CA GLN A 322 -11.49 17.31 16.23
C GLN A 322 -11.09 18.44 15.28
N VAL A 323 -10.03 19.18 15.63
CA VAL A 323 -9.48 20.23 14.78
C VAL A 323 -8.25 19.69 14.06
N GLY A 324 -8.29 19.69 12.72
CA GLY A 324 -7.18 19.26 11.86
C GLY A 324 -6.04 20.31 11.77
N ARG A 325 -4.91 19.95 11.13
CA ARG A 325 -3.76 20.86 10.92
C ARG A 325 -4.12 22.10 10.13
N THR A 326 -5.06 21.98 9.20
CA THR A 326 -5.56 23.08 8.38
C THR A 326 -6.72 23.83 9.03
N GLY A 327 -6.99 23.60 10.31
CA GLY A 327 -8.09 24.20 11.04
C GLY A 327 -9.46 23.55 10.83
N VAL A 328 -9.59 22.56 9.94
CA VAL A 328 -10.88 21.88 9.65
C VAL A 328 -11.42 21.20 10.90
N LEU A 329 -12.67 21.49 11.21
CA LEU A 329 -13.42 20.80 12.25
C LEU A 329 -13.96 19.49 11.67
N THR A 330 -13.51 18.38 12.20
CA THR A 330 -13.93 17.05 11.78
C THR A 330 -14.77 16.41 12.88
N PRO A 331 -16.09 16.23 12.67
CA PRO A 331 -16.94 15.56 13.64
C PRO A 331 -16.71 14.04 13.60
N LYS A 332 -16.77 13.43 14.79
CA LYS A 332 -16.60 12.00 15.00
C LYS A 332 -17.68 11.53 15.98
N ALA A 333 -18.46 10.55 15.56
CA ALA A 333 -19.47 9.92 16.41
C ALA A 333 -18.80 9.07 17.49
N GLU A 334 -19.15 9.26 18.74
CA GLU A 334 -18.85 8.36 19.84
C GLU A 334 -20.05 7.41 20.03
N LEU A 335 -19.80 6.10 19.93
CA LEU A 335 -20.81 5.06 19.87
C LEU A 335 -20.80 4.19 21.11
N GLU A 336 -21.96 3.62 21.46
CA GLU A 336 -21.98 2.41 22.28
C GLU A 336 -21.08 1.37 21.60
N PRO A 337 -20.17 0.70 22.35
CA PRO A 337 -19.29 -0.31 21.75
C PRO A 337 -20.07 -1.39 21.03
N VAL A 338 -19.82 -1.58 19.74
CA VAL A 338 -20.48 -2.61 18.92
C VAL A 338 -19.43 -3.44 18.20
N ARG A 339 -19.64 -4.76 18.16
CA ARG A 339 -18.77 -5.67 17.43
C ARG A 339 -19.17 -5.67 15.95
N LEU A 340 -18.25 -5.24 15.08
CA LEU A 340 -18.48 -5.07 13.67
C LEU A 340 -17.25 -5.54 12.87
N ALA A 341 -17.44 -6.49 11.95
CA ALA A 341 -16.37 -7.08 11.14
C ALA A 341 -15.11 -7.42 11.98
N GLY A 342 -15.30 -8.25 13.01
CA GLY A 342 -14.23 -8.77 13.87
C GLY A 342 -13.61 -7.80 14.88
N THR A 343 -13.97 -6.50 14.87
CA THR A 343 -13.43 -5.49 15.80
C THR A 343 -14.52 -4.83 16.63
N THR A 344 -14.16 -4.28 17.79
CA THR A 344 -15.07 -3.43 18.57
C THR A 344 -14.94 -2.00 18.08
N VAL A 345 -16.04 -1.46 17.56
CA VAL A 345 -16.17 -0.08 17.08
C VAL A 345 -16.77 0.77 18.18
N THR A 346 -16.07 1.83 18.56
CA THR A 346 -16.50 2.84 19.53
C THR A 346 -16.62 4.23 18.91
N PHE A 347 -16.08 4.41 17.70
CA PHE A 347 -16.14 5.67 16.98
C PHE A 347 -16.41 5.43 15.50
N ALA A 348 -17.15 6.37 14.86
CA ALA A 348 -17.39 6.39 13.42
C ALA A 348 -17.18 7.82 12.88
N THR A 349 -16.80 7.93 11.59
CA THR A 349 -16.70 9.23 10.95
C THR A 349 -18.08 9.83 10.66
N LEU A 350 -18.15 11.15 10.78
CA LEU A 350 -19.33 11.95 10.38
C LEU A 350 -18.99 12.94 9.25
N HIS A 351 -17.76 12.83 8.70
CA HIS A 351 -17.25 13.63 7.59
C HIS A 351 -17.31 15.14 7.83
N ASN A 352 -18.50 15.76 7.79
CA ASN A 352 -18.71 17.21 7.94
C ASN A 352 -20.16 17.52 8.41
N GLN A 353 -20.49 18.82 8.57
CA GLN A 353 -21.82 19.26 8.97
C GLN A 353 -22.90 18.86 7.97
N ASP A 354 -22.61 18.93 6.66
CA ASP A 354 -23.60 18.63 5.63
C ASP A 354 -24.04 17.16 5.69
N TYR A 355 -23.09 16.25 5.96
CA TYR A 355 -23.36 14.82 6.15
C TYR A 355 -24.28 14.57 7.35
N ILE A 356 -24.01 15.26 8.48
CA ILE A 356 -24.85 15.18 9.69
C ILE A 356 -26.26 15.67 9.38
N THR A 357 -26.38 16.81 8.68
CA THR A 357 -27.66 17.42 8.34
C THR A 357 -28.44 16.57 7.32
N GLN A 358 -27.78 16.08 6.27
CA GLN A 358 -28.42 15.26 5.23
C GLN A 358 -29.00 13.96 5.79
N LYS A 359 -28.31 13.35 6.73
CA LYS A 359 -28.75 12.09 7.38
C LYS A 359 -29.57 12.34 8.64
N ASP A 360 -29.79 13.59 9.03
CA ASP A 360 -30.48 14.00 10.26
C ASP A 360 -29.98 13.25 11.50
N ILE A 361 -28.65 13.18 11.67
CA ILE A 361 -28.00 12.48 12.77
C ILE A 361 -28.07 13.34 14.03
N ARG A 362 -28.57 12.76 15.14
CA ARG A 362 -28.72 13.44 16.43
C ARG A 362 -28.13 12.60 17.55
N ILE A 363 -27.61 13.25 18.59
CA ILE A 363 -27.12 12.56 19.79
C ILE A 363 -28.26 11.79 20.42
N GLY A 364 -28.02 10.55 20.80
CA GLY A 364 -29.00 9.60 21.32
C GLY A 364 -29.67 8.73 20.27
N ASP A 365 -29.47 8.99 18.96
CA ASP A 365 -30.05 8.14 17.93
C ASP A 365 -29.49 6.72 17.96
N THR A 366 -30.34 5.75 17.62
CA THR A 366 -29.87 4.46 17.16
C THR A 366 -29.47 4.60 15.70
N VAL A 367 -28.22 4.26 15.39
CA VAL A 367 -27.61 4.41 14.08
C VAL A 367 -27.15 3.08 13.51
N VAL A 368 -27.22 2.92 12.20
CA VAL A 368 -26.64 1.80 11.49
C VAL A 368 -25.22 2.16 11.11
N VAL A 369 -24.26 1.34 11.53
CA VAL A 369 -22.84 1.53 11.25
C VAL A 369 -22.30 0.42 10.38
N GLN A 370 -21.36 0.78 9.50
CA GLN A 370 -20.58 -0.14 8.68
C GLN A 370 -19.13 0.32 8.62
N LYS A 371 -18.24 -0.48 8.01
CA LYS A 371 -16.89 -0.05 7.69
C LYS A 371 -16.77 0.29 6.22
N ALA A 372 -16.54 1.57 5.88
CA ALA A 372 -16.20 1.98 4.53
C ALA A 372 -14.85 1.40 4.11
N GLY A 373 -14.81 0.72 2.95
CA GLY A 373 -13.60 0.04 2.47
C GLY A 373 -13.03 -0.97 3.46
N GLU A 374 -13.88 -1.59 4.31
CA GLU A 374 -13.54 -2.57 5.34
C GLU A 374 -12.67 -2.04 6.51
N ILE A 375 -12.33 -0.76 6.50
CA ILE A 375 -11.40 -0.15 7.45
C ILE A 375 -12.06 0.91 8.31
N ILE A 376 -12.70 1.92 7.70
CA ILE A 376 -13.17 3.14 8.38
C ILE A 376 -14.63 3.01 8.80
N PRO A 377 -14.95 2.98 10.11
CA PRO A 377 -16.33 2.97 10.55
C PRO A 377 -17.05 4.28 10.17
N GLU A 378 -18.25 4.16 9.61
CA GLU A 378 -19.13 5.27 9.25
C GLU A 378 -20.57 4.99 9.61
N ILE A 379 -21.38 6.05 9.77
CA ILE A 379 -22.82 5.92 10.00
C ILE A 379 -23.53 5.90 8.64
N VAL A 380 -24.17 4.79 8.31
CA VAL A 380 -24.95 4.64 7.06
C VAL A 380 -26.26 5.40 7.11
N SER A 381 -27.00 5.21 8.20
CA SER A 381 -28.34 5.77 8.41
C SER A 381 -28.71 5.84 9.91
N VAL A 382 -29.74 6.62 10.17
CA VAL A 382 -30.43 6.64 11.47
C VAL A 382 -31.62 5.69 11.42
N VAL A 383 -31.96 5.08 12.55
CA VAL A 383 -33.17 4.26 12.73
C VAL A 383 -34.28 5.13 13.32
N PRO A 384 -35.16 5.75 12.52
CA PRO A 384 -36.09 6.79 13.01
C PRO A 384 -37.02 6.29 14.11
N GLY A 385 -37.47 5.03 14.03
CA GLY A 385 -38.36 4.40 15.00
C GLY A 385 -37.77 4.19 16.39
N LYS A 386 -36.45 4.37 16.56
CA LYS A 386 -35.69 4.21 17.82
C LYS A 386 -35.13 5.53 18.35
N ARG A 387 -35.45 6.66 17.71
CA ARG A 387 -34.99 7.99 18.13
C ARG A 387 -35.61 8.38 19.48
N PRO A 388 -34.83 8.83 20.48
CA PRO A 388 -35.35 9.35 21.75
C PRO A 388 -36.24 10.58 21.53
N ALA A 389 -37.31 10.68 22.31
CA ALA A 389 -38.15 11.89 22.30
C ALA A 389 -37.30 13.10 22.75
N GLY A 390 -37.37 14.19 21.96
CA GLY A 390 -36.65 15.43 22.27
C GLY A 390 -35.20 15.50 21.73
N ALA A 391 -34.72 14.53 20.99
CA ALA A 391 -33.41 14.60 20.31
C ALA A 391 -33.33 15.82 19.38
N GLN A 392 -32.39 16.74 19.63
CA GLN A 392 -32.25 17.99 18.90
C GLN A 392 -31.29 17.80 17.70
N PRO A 393 -31.51 18.55 16.58
CA PRO A 393 -30.52 18.61 15.49
C PRO A 393 -29.15 19.05 16.02
N TYR A 394 -28.10 18.41 15.53
CA TYR A 394 -26.73 18.73 15.93
C TYR A 394 -26.07 19.66 14.93
N TYR A 395 -25.39 20.67 15.45
CA TYR A 395 -24.59 21.61 14.67
C TYR A 395 -23.18 21.69 15.25
N LEU A 396 -22.19 21.74 14.38
CA LEU A 396 -20.81 21.99 14.79
C LEU A 396 -20.69 23.37 15.46
N PRO A 397 -19.80 23.53 16.45
CA PRO A 397 -19.66 24.80 17.17
C PRO A 397 -19.19 25.93 16.25
N HIS A 398 -19.70 27.14 16.48
CA HIS A 398 -19.27 28.36 15.81
C HIS A 398 -17.93 28.90 16.33
N THR A 399 -17.41 28.32 17.41
CA THR A 399 -16.10 28.63 17.97
C THR A 399 -15.25 27.37 18.06
N CYS A 400 -13.96 27.50 17.82
CA CYS A 400 -13.03 26.39 17.89
C CYS A 400 -12.99 25.78 19.30
N PRO A 401 -13.21 24.47 19.46
CA PRO A 401 -13.22 23.83 20.78
C PRO A 401 -11.86 23.85 21.49
N VAL A 402 -10.77 24.14 20.74
CA VAL A 402 -9.40 24.13 21.28
C VAL A 402 -8.90 25.53 21.66
N CYS A 403 -9.16 26.55 20.82
CA CYS A 403 -8.61 27.88 21.06
C CYS A 403 -9.67 28.99 21.23
N GLY A 404 -10.96 28.68 21.07
CA GLY A 404 -12.06 29.67 21.21
C GLY A 404 -12.20 30.65 20.04
N ALA A 405 -11.32 30.61 19.03
CA ALA A 405 -11.41 31.50 17.87
C ALA A 405 -12.67 31.17 17.03
N PRO A 406 -13.18 32.16 16.24
CA PRO A 406 -14.30 31.91 15.34
C PRO A 406 -14.04 30.76 14.37
N VAL A 407 -15.13 30.10 13.97
CA VAL A 407 -15.12 29.06 12.93
C VAL A 407 -15.89 29.59 11.74
N GLU A 408 -15.26 29.51 10.57
CA GLU A 408 -15.83 29.95 9.30
C GLU A 408 -15.97 28.78 8.33
N ARG A 409 -16.93 28.88 7.42
CA ARG A 409 -17.13 27.92 6.34
C ARG A 409 -16.24 28.30 5.16
N ASP A 410 -15.56 27.31 4.55
CA ASP A 410 -14.83 27.51 3.30
C ASP A 410 -15.79 28.01 2.20
N GLU A 411 -15.40 29.00 1.42
CA GLU A 411 -16.22 29.60 0.36
C GLU A 411 -16.64 28.55 -0.69
N ASP A 412 -15.74 27.64 -1.03
CA ASP A 412 -15.94 26.60 -2.06
C ASP A 412 -16.17 25.18 -1.48
N GLY A 413 -16.49 25.03 -0.19
CA GLY A 413 -16.48 23.70 0.43
C GLY A 413 -17.45 23.51 1.60
N ALA A 414 -17.63 22.24 1.96
CA ALA A 414 -18.41 21.78 3.10
C ALA A 414 -17.64 21.88 4.44
N ALA A 415 -16.37 22.33 4.42
CA ALA A 415 -15.52 22.34 5.61
C ALA A 415 -15.72 23.58 6.46
N LEU A 416 -15.89 23.38 7.77
CA LEU A 416 -15.83 24.43 8.79
C LEU A 416 -14.41 24.50 9.35
N ARG A 417 -13.85 25.72 9.48
CA ARG A 417 -12.47 25.94 9.91
C ARG A 417 -12.33 26.92 11.04
N CYS A 418 -11.41 26.57 11.95
CA CYS A 418 -10.91 27.50 12.94
C CYS A 418 -10.05 28.57 12.26
N THR A 419 -10.35 29.84 12.49
CA THR A 419 -9.59 31.01 11.98
C THR A 419 -8.43 31.43 12.89
N GLY A 420 -8.25 30.75 14.04
CA GLY A 420 -7.20 31.08 15.00
C GLY A 420 -5.81 30.73 14.48
N ALA A 421 -4.98 31.77 14.18
CA ALA A 421 -3.62 31.61 13.67
C ALA A 421 -2.69 30.85 14.63
N GLU A 422 -2.93 30.95 15.94
CA GLU A 422 -2.13 30.28 16.99
C GLU A 422 -2.85 29.11 17.66
N CYS A 423 -3.80 28.47 16.96
CA CYS A 423 -4.53 27.35 17.50
C CYS A 423 -3.59 26.18 17.87
N PRO A 424 -3.56 25.74 19.15
CA PRO A 424 -2.66 24.66 19.58
C PRO A 424 -2.86 23.35 18.81
N ALA A 425 -4.10 23.02 18.41
CA ALA A 425 -4.37 21.82 17.63
C ALA A 425 -3.78 21.89 16.21
N GLN A 426 -3.79 23.05 15.60
CA GLN A 426 -3.15 23.26 14.29
C GLN A 426 -1.62 23.18 14.41
N ARG A 427 -1.06 23.79 15.45
CA ARG A 427 0.38 23.76 15.75
C ARG A 427 0.89 22.34 15.91
N LEU A 428 0.28 21.52 16.77
CA LEU A 428 0.68 20.14 16.95
C LEU A 428 0.66 19.33 15.65
N ARG A 429 -0.41 19.46 14.88
CA ARG A 429 -0.55 18.71 13.63
C ARG A 429 0.39 19.22 12.54
N HIS A 430 0.64 20.52 12.48
CA HIS A 430 1.60 21.09 11.54
C HIS A 430 3.03 20.63 11.85
N LEU A 431 3.46 20.67 13.10
CA LEU A 431 4.77 20.19 13.54
C LEU A 431 4.94 18.68 13.34
N THR A 432 3.90 17.90 13.64
CA THR A 432 3.90 16.45 13.40
C THR A 432 3.99 16.13 11.89
N HIS A 433 3.30 16.91 11.05
CA HIS A 433 3.42 16.76 9.60
C HIS A 433 4.82 17.11 9.12
N PHE A 434 5.40 18.21 9.59
CA PHE A 434 6.75 18.63 9.24
C PHE A 434 7.77 17.54 9.53
N ALA A 435 7.68 16.89 10.69
CA ALA A 435 8.58 15.81 11.09
C ALA A 435 8.28 14.46 10.44
N SER A 436 7.14 14.30 9.75
CA SER A 436 6.70 13.00 9.22
C SER A 436 7.65 12.42 8.15
N ARG A 437 7.59 11.07 7.98
CA ARG A 437 8.43 10.31 7.05
C ARG A 437 8.39 10.85 5.61
N ASN A 438 7.21 11.25 5.14
CA ASN A 438 7.05 11.77 3.77
C ASN A 438 7.44 13.26 3.63
N ALA A 439 7.64 13.96 4.74
CA ALA A 439 8.10 15.35 4.78
C ALA A 439 9.59 15.42 5.12
N MET A 440 9.97 15.99 6.26
CA MET A 440 11.38 16.12 6.64
C MET A 440 11.98 14.85 7.26
N ASP A 441 11.21 13.78 7.44
CA ASP A 441 11.66 12.44 7.89
C ASP A 441 12.49 12.48 9.18
N ILE A 442 11.97 13.13 10.19
CA ILE A 442 12.62 13.26 11.49
C ILE A 442 12.14 12.15 12.41
N ASP A 443 12.89 11.05 12.45
CA ASP A 443 12.56 9.92 13.31
C ASP A 443 12.67 10.27 14.81
N GLY A 444 11.81 9.65 15.61
CA GLY A 444 11.75 9.87 17.07
C GLY A 444 10.87 11.06 17.51
N LEU A 445 10.36 11.91 16.60
CA LEU A 445 9.46 13.02 16.89
C LEU A 445 8.00 12.72 16.52
N GLY A 446 7.47 11.62 17.04
CA GLY A 446 6.04 11.29 16.88
C GLY A 446 5.10 12.27 17.61
N PRO A 447 3.75 12.16 17.38
CA PRO A 447 2.75 13.09 17.95
C PRO A 447 2.85 13.26 19.46
N ALA A 448 3.15 12.19 20.22
CA ALA A 448 3.25 12.24 21.67
C ALA A 448 4.45 13.07 22.16
N VAL A 449 5.63 12.91 21.51
CA VAL A 449 6.82 13.69 21.82
C VAL A 449 6.61 15.14 21.39
N MET A 450 6.05 15.36 20.20
CA MET A 450 5.76 16.70 19.69
C MET A 450 4.81 17.47 20.61
N ASN A 451 3.80 16.80 21.15
CA ASN A 451 2.89 17.42 22.13
C ASN A 451 3.63 17.86 23.40
N GLN A 452 4.50 17.01 23.95
CA GLN A 452 5.32 17.36 25.12
C GLN A 452 6.26 18.53 24.84
N LEU A 453 6.87 18.61 23.64
CA LEU A 453 7.70 19.75 23.25
C LEU A 453 6.93 21.07 23.21
N ILE A 454 5.69 21.03 22.72
CA ILE A 454 4.79 22.20 22.70
C ILE A 454 4.37 22.59 24.10
N GLU A 455 3.94 21.65 24.94
CA GLU A 455 3.47 21.89 26.31
C GLU A 455 4.58 22.43 27.21
N ASN A 456 5.82 21.98 27.03
CA ASN A 456 6.98 22.50 27.74
C ASN A 456 7.54 23.82 27.13
N GLY A 457 6.90 24.35 26.08
CA GLY A 457 7.29 25.61 25.44
C GLY A 457 8.60 25.55 24.66
N LEU A 458 9.14 24.36 24.41
CA LEU A 458 10.40 24.14 23.70
C LEU A 458 10.27 24.37 22.19
N VAL A 459 9.08 24.10 21.61
CA VAL A 459 8.83 24.23 20.17
C VAL A 459 7.50 24.93 19.92
N LYS A 460 7.53 25.98 19.08
CA LYS A 460 6.36 26.72 18.60
C LYS A 460 6.22 26.63 17.08
N THR A 461 7.34 26.58 16.38
CA THR A 461 7.44 26.55 14.92
C THR A 461 8.37 25.42 14.47
N PRO A 462 8.32 24.96 13.22
CA PRO A 462 9.27 23.97 12.69
C PRO A 462 10.75 24.37 12.83
N ALA A 463 11.06 25.67 12.81
CA ALA A 463 12.43 26.13 12.97
C ALA A 463 13.01 25.84 14.36
N ASP A 464 12.17 25.87 15.41
CA ASP A 464 12.60 25.60 16.79
C ASP A 464 13.11 24.15 16.98
N LEU A 465 12.70 23.23 16.11
CA LEU A 465 13.18 21.85 16.14
C LEU A 465 14.71 21.79 15.96
N TYR A 466 15.28 22.67 15.16
CA TYR A 466 16.70 22.70 14.85
C TYR A 466 17.57 23.32 15.93
N ASP A 467 16.96 23.93 16.95
CA ASP A 467 17.61 24.47 18.13
C ASP A 467 17.66 23.44 19.29
N LEU A 468 16.92 22.32 19.18
CA LEU A 468 16.84 21.30 20.23
C LEU A 468 18.17 20.56 20.44
N THR A 469 18.49 20.34 21.72
CA THR A 469 19.63 19.53 22.16
C THR A 469 19.16 18.23 22.81
N PRO A 470 20.03 17.21 22.97
CA PRO A 470 19.66 16.00 23.71
C PRO A 470 19.24 16.29 25.15
N ALA A 471 19.74 17.37 25.77
CA ALA A 471 19.38 17.79 27.12
C ALA A 471 17.93 18.26 27.23
N ASP A 472 17.38 18.86 26.17
CA ASP A 472 15.99 19.33 26.12
C ASP A 472 15.00 18.16 25.98
N LEU A 473 15.40 17.11 25.27
CA LEU A 473 14.57 15.94 25.01
C LEU A 473 14.57 14.93 26.17
N LYS A 474 15.69 14.80 26.89
CA LYS A 474 15.87 13.81 27.94
C LYS A 474 14.83 13.88 29.08
N PRO A 475 14.32 15.04 29.51
CA PRO A 475 13.28 15.13 30.55
C PRO A 475 11.90 14.67 30.09
N LEU A 476 11.68 14.47 28.78
CA LEU A 476 10.38 14.09 28.23
C LEU A 476 10.04 12.63 28.57
N GLU A 477 8.74 12.37 28.77
CA GLU A 477 8.25 11.04 29.11
C GLU A 477 8.62 10.02 28.00
N ARG A 478 9.18 8.87 28.41
CA ARG A 478 9.66 7.78 27.53
C ARG A 478 10.84 8.14 26.62
N MET A 479 11.57 9.22 26.95
CA MET A 479 12.73 9.67 26.20
C MET A 479 14.01 9.46 27.03
N GLY A 480 14.77 8.38 26.73
CA GLY A 480 16.06 8.10 27.36
C GLY A 480 17.22 8.74 26.59
N ASP A 481 18.44 8.66 27.17
CA ASP A 481 19.67 9.24 26.58
C ASP A 481 19.87 8.87 25.10
N LYS A 482 19.72 7.57 24.76
CA LYS A 482 19.89 7.08 23.38
C LYS A 482 18.81 7.59 22.43
N SER A 483 17.55 7.60 22.88
CA SER A 483 16.43 8.10 22.07
C SER A 483 16.53 9.60 21.82
N ALA A 484 16.91 10.38 22.82
CA ALA A 484 17.14 11.81 22.70
C ALA A 484 18.29 12.13 21.73
N ALA A 485 19.41 11.42 21.83
CA ALA A 485 20.53 11.58 20.91
C ALA A 485 20.15 11.22 19.46
N ASN A 486 19.41 10.12 19.27
CA ASN A 486 18.95 9.70 17.94
C ASN A 486 17.98 10.71 17.32
N ALA A 487 17.02 11.23 18.09
CA ALA A 487 16.07 12.23 17.60
C ALA A 487 16.79 13.52 17.17
N VAL A 488 17.74 14.02 17.96
CA VAL A 488 18.56 15.18 17.58
C VAL A 488 19.40 14.90 16.34
N ALA A 489 19.99 13.69 16.22
CA ALA A 489 20.73 13.30 15.02
C ALA A 489 19.81 13.29 13.78
N ALA A 490 18.57 12.78 13.90
CA ALA A 490 17.60 12.79 12.82
C ALA A 490 17.18 14.24 12.41
N ILE A 491 17.02 15.15 13.38
CA ILE A 491 16.80 16.58 13.11
C ILE A 491 17.98 17.15 12.30
N TYR A 492 19.21 16.90 12.69
CA TYR A 492 20.38 17.38 11.97
C TYR A 492 20.48 16.80 10.56
N GLN A 493 20.21 15.51 10.42
CA GLN A 493 20.21 14.83 9.11
C GLN A 493 19.15 15.40 8.18
N SER A 494 17.98 15.78 8.69
CA SER A 494 16.88 16.33 7.89
C SER A 494 17.23 17.63 7.16
N ARG A 495 18.27 18.36 7.62
CA ARG A 495 18.80 19.57 6.93
C ARG A 495 19.24 19.27 5.50
N GLU A 496 19.67 18.03 5.26
CA GLU A 496 20.18 17.59 3.98
C GLU A 496 19.08 17.14 2.99
N ASN A 497 17.82 17.12 3.42
CA ASN A 497 16.69 16.71 2.58
C ASN A 497 16.53 17.62 1.37
N ASP A 498 16.00 17.06 0.28
CA ASP A 498 15.74 17.81 -0.95
C ASP A 498 14.66 18.88 -0.77
N LEU A 499 14.72 19.92 -1.60
CA LEU A 499 13.78 21.06 -1.57
C LEU A 499 12.31 20.64 -1.60
N TRP A 500 11.95 19.61 -2.38
CA TRP A 500 10.56 19.18 -2.46
C TRP A 500 10.01 18.69 -1.11
N ARG A 501 10.85 18.04 -0.30
CA ARG A 501 10.46 17.60 1.05
C ARG A 501 10.16 18.78 1.95
N LEU A 502 10.97 19.84 1.86
CA LEU A 502 10.72 21.07 2.60
C LEU A 502 9.43 21.73 2.14
N ILE A 503 9.21 21.90 0.82
CA ILE A 503 7.95 22.48 0.28
C ILE A 503 6.73 21.69 0.79
N PHE A 504 6.79 20.36 0.76
CA PHE A 504 5.71 19.52 1.27
C PHE A 504 5.54 19.65 2.79
N ALA A 505 6.67 19.70 3.55
CA ALA A 505 6.68 19.84 5.01
C ALA A 505 6.09 21.17 5.50
N LEU A 506 6.23 22.26 4.74
CA LEU A 506 5.64 23.56 5.05
C LEU A 506 4.10 23.53 5.08
N GLY A 507 3.47 22.49 4.52
CA GLY A 507 2.05 22.24 4.62
C GLY A 507 1.17 23.29 3.94
N ILE A 508 1.67 23.90 2.86
CA ILE A 508 0.93 24.86 2.05
C ILE A 508 -0.37 24.21 1.54
N ARG A 509 -1.47 24.91 1.66
CA ARG A 509 -2.79 24.38 1.27
C ARG A 509 -2.79 23.95 -0.19
N GLN A 510 -3.39 22.79 -0.51
CA GLN A 510 -3.44 22.17 -1.84
C GLN A 510 -2.08 21.76 -2.43
N VAL A 511 -0.97 21.96 -1.73
CA VAL A 511 0.34 21.45 -2.14
C VAL A 511 0.58 20.09 -1.50
N GLY A 512 0.31 19.03 -2.26
CA GLY A 512 0.64 17.66 -1.90
C GLY A 512 2.08 17.31 -2.29
N GLU A 513 2.51 16.07 -1.99
CA GLU A 513 3.86 15.58 -2.30
C GLU A 513 4.20 15.70 -3.80
N LYS A 514 3.27 15.31 -4.69
CA LYS A 514 3.46 15.40 -6.15
C LYS A 514 3.66 16.84 -6.60
N ALA A 515 2.81 17.76 -6.16
CA ALA A 515 2.94 19.19 -6.49
C ALA A 515 4.23 19.79 -5.93
N ALA A 516 4.64 19.39 -4.72
CA ALA A 516 5.90 19.83 -4.13
C ALA A 516 7.12 19.40 -4.97
N LYS A 517 7.14 18.16 -5.48
CA LYS A 517 8.18 17.66 -6.39
C LYS A 517 8.20 18.44 -7.69
N THR A 518 7.04 18.67 -8.30
CA THR A 518 6.93 19.45 -9.54
C THR A 518 7.41 20.90 -9.35
N LEU A 519 7.04 21.56 -8.24
CA LEU A 519 7.48 22.91 -7.90
C LEU A 519 8.99 22.97 -7.65
N ALA A 520 9.56 22.02 -6.89
CA ALA A 520 10.98 21.98 -6.61
C ALA A 520 11.81 21.79 -7.89
N ALA A 521 11.40 20.87 -8.76
CA ALA A 521 12.06 20.60 -10.03
C ALA A 521 11.97 21.81 -10.98
N HIS A 522 10.83 22.52 -11.00
CA HIS A 522 10.63 23.67 -11.88
C HIS A 522 11.46 24.88 -11.43
N PHE A 523 11.42 25.25 -10.15
CA PHE A 523 12.07 26.45 -9.64
C PHE A 523 13.52 26.25 -9.21
N GLY A 524 13.93 25.01 -8.91
CA GLY A 524 15.28 24.67 -8.50
C GLY A 524 15.69 25.19 -7.12
N THR A 525 15.15 26.33 -6.69
CA THR A 525 15.44 26.95 -5.39
C THR A 525 14.18 27.49 -4.71
N MET A 526 14.21 27.57 -3.39
CA MET A 526 13.13 28.21 -2.62
C MET A 526 12.96 29.68 -3.00
N ASP A 527 14.05 30.41 -3.22
CA ASP A 527 13.99 31.85 -3.57
C ASP A 527 13.29 32.08 -4.92
N ALA A 528 13.52 31.23 -5.91
CA ALA A 528 12.80 31.26 -7.18
C ALA A 528 11.30 31.02 -7.00
N LEU A 529 10.92 30.03 -6.18
CA LEU A 529 9.52 29.76 -5.86
C LEU A 529 8.85 30.96 -5.15
N LEU A 530 9.54 31.58 -4.20
CA LEU A 530 9.03 32.77 -3.48
C LEU A 530 8.81 33.97 -4.39
N SER A 531 9.60 34.08 -5.45
CA SER A 531 9.54 35.21 -6.42
C SER A 531 8.53 34.97 -7.55
N ALA A 532 8.00 33.73 -7.69
CA ALA A 532 7.11 33.34 -8.78
C ALA A 532 5.77 34.09 -8.74
N THR A 533 5.28 34.50 -9.89
CA THR A 533 3.94 35.10 -10.05
C THR A 533 2.85 34.04 -10.04
N GLU A 534 1.59 34.45 -9.89
CA GLU A 534 0.46 33.53 -9.94
C GLU A 534 0.29 32.91 -11.34
N GLU A 535 0.60 33.67 -12.40
CA GLU A 535 0.60 33.21 -13.79
C GLU A 535 1.66 32.13 -14.01
N GLU A 536 2.88 32.33 -13.52
CA GLU A 536 3.97 31.35 -13.62
C GLU A 536 3.62 30.07 -12.87
N LEU A 537 3.08 30.18 -11.65
CA LEU A 537 2.62 29.03 -10.87
C LEU A 537 1.50 28.24 -11.58
N THR A 538 0.53 28.94 -12.16
CA THR A 538 -0.60 28.32 -12.85
C THR A 538 -0.18 27.63 -14.17
N ALA A 539 0.92 28.02 -14.77
CA ALA A 539 1.47 27.38 -15.97
C ALA A 539 2.10 26.01 -15.69
N ILE A 540 2.35 25.68 -14.42
CA ILE A 540 2.97 24.42 -14.01
C ILE A 540 1.94 23.27 -13.99
N ALA A 541 2.32 22.11 -14.48
CA ALA A 541 1.48 20.91 -14.42
C ALA A 541 1.08 20.58 -12.97
N ASP A 542 -0.16 20.18 -12.76
CA ASP A 542 -0.73 19.86 -11.44
C ASP A 542 -0.90 21.07 -10.48
N VAL A 543 -0.62 22.31 -10.91
CA VAL A 543 -0.85 23.54 -10.14
C VAL A 543 -1.94 24.38 -10.83
N GLY A 544 -3.17 24.28 -10.33
CA GLY A 544 -4.29 25.11 -10.81
C GLY A 544 -4.33 26.49 -10.16
N PRO A 545 -5.19 27.41 -10.64
CA PRO A 545 -5.32 28.78 -10.10
C PRO A 545 -5.55 28.81 -8.59
N ILE A 546 -6.38 27.91 -8.06
CA ILE A 546 -6.66 27.83 -6.61
C ILE A 546 -5.39 27.48 -5.82
N THR A 547 -4.60 26.53 -6.30
CA THR A 547 -3.34 26.15 -5.66
C THR A 547 -2.31 27.28 -5.74
N ALA A 548 -2.20 27.95 -6.91
CA ALA A 548 -1.33 29.09 -7.10
C ALA A 548 -1.69 30.24 -6.14
N GLY A 549 -2.98 30.55 -5.97
CA GLY A 549 -3.46 31.53 -5.00
C GLY A 549 -3.05 31.20 -3.55
N TYR A 550 -3.16 29.92 -3.13
CA TYR A 550 -2.72 29.52 -1.79
C TYR A 550 -1.20 29.61 -1.61
N ILE A 551 -0.42 29.29 -2.63
CA ILE A 551 1.04 29.46 -2.59
C ILE A 551 1.38 30.94 -2.42
N ARG A 552 0.78 31.85 -3.20
CA ARG A 552 1.01 33.28 -3.09
C ARG A 552 0.61 33.85 -1.72
N GLN A 553 -0.58 33.49 -1.23
CA GLN A 553 -1.05 33.91 0.09
C GLN A 553 -0.07 33.44 1.19
N TRP A 554 0.45 32.21 1.09
CA TRP A 554 1.42 31.68 2.04
C TRP A 554 2.76 32.43 1.96
N VAL A 555 3.27 32.71 0.75
CA VAL A 555 4.52 33.44 0.51
C VAL A 555 4.45 34.88 1.03
N GLU A 556 3.30 35.54 0.92
CA GLU A 556 3.09 36.92 1.36
C GLU A 556 2.95 37.04 2.88
N SER A 557 2.67 35.97 3.57
CA SER A 557 2.53 35.93 5.04
C SER A 557 3.86 36.28 5.74
N PRO A 558 3.87 37.25 6.64
CA PRO A 558 5.07 37.58 7.44
C PRO A 558 5.60 36.39 8.24
N GLN A 559 4.69 35.56 8.75
CA GLN A 559 5.05 34.37 9.52
C GLN A 559 5.79 33.31 8.66
N SER A 560 5.37 33.16 7.41
CA SER A 560 6.05 32.25 6.47
C SER A 560 7.45 32.71 6.13
N ARG A 561 7.65 34.04 5.96
CA ARG A 561 8.97 34.63 5.69
C ARG A 561 9.91 34.43 6.89
N ASP A 562 9.45 34.77 8.09
CA ASP A 562 10.23 34.56 9.33
C ASP A 562 10.61 33.06 9.49
N LEU A 563 9.66 32.14 9.28
CA LEU A 563 9.91 30.72 9.34
C LEU A 563 11.02 30.29 8.36
N LEU A 564 10.93 30.74 7.10
CA LEU A 564 11.92 30.40 6.07
C LEU A 564 13.32 30.96 6.38
N GLU A 565 13.40 32.21 6.86
CA GLU A 565 14.66 32.81 7.28
C GLU A 565 15.31 32.03 8.42
N ARG A 566 14.52 31.59 9.41
CA ARG A 566 14.99 30.80 10.53
C ARG A 566 15.41 29.39 10.11
N LEU A 567 14.66 28.72 9.22
CA LEU A 567 15.05 27.42 8.66
C LEU A 567 16.35 27.53 7.84
N ARG A 568 16.51 28.60 7.08
CA ARG A 568 17.76 28.89 6.35
C ARG A 568 18.94 29.12 7.30
N ALA A 569 18.75 29.91 8.34
CA ALA A 569 19.77 30.14 9.37
C ALA A 569 20.14 28.83 10.11
N ALA A 570 19.19 27.93 10.29
CA ALA A 570 19.41 26.60 10.84
C ALA A 570 20.16 25.65 9.88
N GLY A 571 20.42 26.05 8.62
CA GLY A 571 21.15 25.26 7.63
C GLY A 571 20.31 24.24 6.88
N VAL A 572 18.97 24.40 6.85
CA VAL A 572 18.08 23.54 6.05
C VAL A 572 18.29 23.81 4.56
N ASN A 573 18.40 22.77 3.77
CA ASN A 573 18.61 22.87 2.32
C ASN A 573 17.43 23.57 1.63
N MET A 574 17.74 24.61 0.85
CA MET A 574 16.77 25.44 0.10
C MET A 574 16.88 25.20 -1.41
N THR A 575 17.58 24.14 -1.85
CA THR A 575 17.83 23.87 -3.26
C THR A 575 17.38 22.47 -3.63
N CYS A 576 16.86 22.32 -4.84
CA CYS A 576 16.60 21.01 -5.42
C CYS A 576 17.94 20.35 -5.76
N ARG A 577 18.14 19.14 -5.25
CA ARG A 577 19.37 18.36 -5.50
C ARG A 577 19.25 17.43 -6.68
N GLU A 578 18.04 17.19 -7.17
CA GLU A 578 17.90 16.55 -8.47
C GLU A 578 18.61 17.45 -9.47
N GLU A 579 19.67 16.94 -10.09
CA GLU A 579 20.40 17.62 -11.15
C GLU A 579 19.39 18.25 -12.09
N GLN A 580 19.56 19.55 -12.39
CA GLN A 580 18.78 20.21 -13.43
C GLN A 580 18.96 19.37 -14.69
N THR A 581 18.01 18.51 -14.91
CA THR A 581 18.01 17.60 -16.01
C THR A 581 18.12 18.42 -17.27
N ASP A 582 19.09 18.05 -18.05
CA ASP A 582 19.25 18.32 -19.47
C ASP A 582 17.89 18.70 -20.12
N ARG A 583 17.72 19.96 -20.51
CA ARG A 583 16.47 20.48 -21.08
C ARG A 583 16.40 20.33 -22.58
N ARG A 584 17.24 19.48 -23.19
CA ARG A 584 17.31 19.31 -24.66
C ARG A 584 15.99 18.90 -25.31
N PHE A 585 15.06 18.32 -24.54
CA PHE A 585 13.73 17.94 -25.02
C PHE A 585 12.61 18.92 -24.57
N ALA A 586 12.98 20.08 -24.05
CA ALA A 586 11.99 21.08 -23.62
C ALA A 586 11.07 21.48 -24.79
N GLY A 587 9.75 21.38 -24.55
CA GLY A 587 8.74 21.66 -25.58
C GLY A 587 8.51 20.53 -26.60
N MET A 588 9.28 19.43 -26.55
CA MET A 588 9.10 18.27 -27.44
C MET A 588 8.12 17.26 -26.85
N THR A 589 7.28 16.69 -27.71
CA THR A 589 6.34 15.63 -27.33
C THR A 589 6.70 14.35 -28.06
N PHE A 590 6.94 13.29 -27.30
CA PHE A 590 7.27 11.97 -27.82
C PHE A 590 6.09 11.01 -27.64
N VAL A 591 5.93 10.07 -28.56
CA VAL A 591 4.97 8.97 -28.44
C VAL A 591 5.71 7.65 -28.65
N LEU A 592 5.57 6.73 -27.71
CA LEU A 592 6.20 5.42 -27.75
C LEU A 592 5.23 4.38 -28.32
N THR A 593 5.69 3.55 -29.28
CA THR A 593 4.86 2.52 -29.94
C THR A 593 5.65 1.26 -30.24
N GLY A 594 5.00 0.11 -30.30
CA GLY A 594 5.66 -1.19 -30.46
C GLY A 594 6.26 -1.74 -29.17
N ALA A 595 6.85 -2.93 -29.23
CA ALA A 595 7.64 -3.51 -28.16
C ALA A 595 9.07 -2.96 -28.26
N LEU A 596 9.52 -2.22 -27.27
CA LEU A 596 10.88 -1.72 -27.18
C LEU A 596 11.75 -2.84 -26.59
N GLU A 597 12.95 -3.06 -27.17
CA GLU A 597 13.85 -4.15 -26.79
C GLU A 597 14.94 -3.70 -25.80
N LYS A 598 15.33 -2.41 -25.85
CA LYS A 598 16.46 -1.88 -25.06
C LYS A 598 16.03 -1.23 -23.75
N PHE A 599 14.79 -0.87 -23.62
CA PHE A 599 14.21 -0.24 -22.43
C PHE A 599 12.69 -0.42 -22.43
N THR A 600 12.08 -0.36 -21.28
CA THR A 600 10.62 -0.36 -21.15
C THR A 600 10.03 0.98 -21.62
N ARG A 601 8.73 1.02 -21.91
CA ARG A 601 8.05 2.28 -22.24
C ARG A 601 8.11 3.31 -21.10
N GLU A 602 8.20 2.84 -19.89
CA GLU A 602 8.26 3.67 -18.69
C GLU A 602 9.64 4.29 -18.54
N GLU A 603 10.70 3.49 -18.67
CA GLU A 603 12.08 3.97 -18.70
C GLU A 603 12.31 4.97 -19.84
N ALA A 604 11.79 4.68 -21.05
CA ALA A 604 11.85 5.64 -22.15
C ALA A 604 11.07 6.93 -21.84
N GLY A 605 9.91 6.82 -21.18
CA GLY A 605 9.12 7.96 -20.72
C GLY A 605 9.90 8.81 -19.71
N GLU A 606 10.50 8.19 -18.69
CA GLU A 606 11.35 8.86 -17.72
C GLU A 606 12.58 9.52 -18.36
N MET A 607 13.23 8.84 -19.33
CA MET A 607 14.38 9.41 -20.07
C MET A 607 13.99 10.68 -20.83
N ILE A 608 12.76 10.73 -21.38
CA ILE A 608 12.21 11.90 -22.06
C ILE A 608 11.90 13.01 -21.04
N GLU A 609 11.20 12.67 -19.96
CA GLU A 609 10.77 13.62 -18.93
C GLU A 609 11.95 14.21 -18.16
N ARG A 610 12.96 13.41 -17.82
CA ARG A 610 14.23 13.88 -17.24
C ARG A 610 14.97 14.90 -18.11
N ARG A 611 14.66 14.97 -19.40
CA ARG A 611 15.24 15.94 -20.36
C ARG A 611 14.27 17.06 -20.75
N GLY A 612 13.20 17.23 -19.97
CA GLY A 612 12.21 18.30 -20.15
C GLY A 612 11.20 18.05 -21.27
N GLY A 613 11.20 16.84 -21.87
CA GLY A 613 10.22 16.42 -22.89
C GLY A 613 8.93 15.90 -22.26
N LYS A 614 7.93 15.66 -23.10
CA LYS A 614 6.64 15.08 -22.72
C LYS A 614 6.42 13.74 -23.39
N ALA A 615 6.20 12.66 -22.63
CA ALA A 615 5.73 11.38 -23.15
C ALA A 615 4.21 11.38 -23.25
N ALA A 616 3.65 11.18 -24.46
CA ALA A 616 2.21 11.20 -24.73
C ALA A 616 1.71 9.80 -25.15
N SER A 617 0.46 9.51 -24.79
CA SER A 617 -0.19 8.21 -25.10
C SER A 617 -0.72 8.11 -26.52
N SER A 618 -0.91 9.23 -27.25
CA SER A 618 -1.49 9.26 -28.60
C SER A 618 -0.76 10.23 -29.53
N VAL A 619 -0.68 9.85 -30.83
CA VAL A 619 -0.06 10.68 -31.88
C VAL A 619 -1.03 11.80 -32.31
N SER A 620 -0.53 13.03 -32.38
CA SER A 620 -1.24 14.22 -32.84
C SER A 620 -0.30 15.12 -33.68
N LYS A 621 -0.81 16.19 -34.26
CA LYS A 621 -0.02 17.21 -34.97
C LYS A 621 1.01 17.94 -34.06
N ARG A 622 0.87 17.81 -32.73
CA ARG A 622 1.80 18.38 -31.74
C ARG A 622 2.89 17.38 -31.32
N THR A 623 2.85 16.14 -31.81
CA THR A 623 3.87 15.14 -31.54
C THR A 623 5.13 15.47 -32.30
N THR A 624 6.26 15.59 -31.61
CA THR A 624 7.56 15.92 -32.21
C THR A 624 8.21 14.68 -32.80
N TYR A 625 8.19 13.57 -32.06
CA TYR A 625 8.76 12.28 -32.48
C TYR A 625 7.89 11.10 -32.06
N VAL A 626 7.91 10.06 -32.86
CA VAL A 626 7.37 8.75 -32.48
C VAL A 626 8.53 7.77 -32.41
N VAL A 627 8.80 7.20 -31.23
CA VAL A 627 9.81 6.16 -31.03
C VAL A 627 9.16 4.81 -31.24
N THR A 628 9.73 3.99 -32.14
CA THR A 628 9.16 2.71 -32.55
C THR A 628 10.05 1.54 -32.17
N GLY A 629 9.47 0.54 -31.52
CA GLY A 629 10.05 -0.79 -31.35
C GLY A 629 9.41 -1.82 -32.29
N ALA A 630 9.63 -3.10 -32.02
CA ALA A 630 9.08 -4.20 -32.80
C ALA A 630 7.55 -4.23 -32.77
N ASN A 631 6.91 -4.68 -33.86
CA ASN A 631 5.46 -4.81 -33.99
C ASN A 631 4.66 -3.53 -33.74
N ALA A 632 5.16 -2.38 -34.18
CA ALA A 632 4.49 -1.10 -34.05
C ALA A 632 3.15 -1.07 -34.85
N GLY A 633 2.05 -0.79 -34.14
CA GLY A 633 0.69 -0.87 -34.69
C GLY A 633 0.11 0.46 -35.22
N SER A 634 -1.12 0.78 -34.81
CA SER A 634 -1.91 1.93 -35.31
C SER A 634 -1.24 3.30 -35.08
N LYS A 635 -0.45 3.47 -34.03
CA LYS A 635 0.25 4.74 -33.75
C LYS A 635 1.33 5.05 -34.79
N LEU A 636 2.03 4.05 -35.29
CA LEU A 636 3.03 4.22 -36.36
C LEU A 636 2.36 4.67 -37.66
N ARG A 637 1.27 4.02 -38.05
CA ARG A 637 0.48 4.44 -39.22
C ARG A 637 0.00 5.88 -39.09
N LYS A 638 -0.53 6.24 -37.94
CA LYS A 638 -0.99 7.60 -37.67
C LYS A 638 0.15 8.64 -37.69
N ALA A 639 1.34 8.28 -37.26
CA ALA A 639 2.52 9.14 -37.37
C ALA A 639 2.88 9.40 -38.84
N GLN A 640 2.88 8.36 -39.67
CA GLN A 640 3.12 8.46 -41.12
C GLN A 640 2.05 9.33 -41.82
N GLU A 641 0.76 9.14 -41.48
CA GLU A 641 -0.34 9.95 -42.02
C GLU A 641 -0.22 11.44 -41.64
N LEU A 642 0.29 11.74 -40.45
CA LEU A 642 0.44 13.11 -39.96
C LEU A 642 1.81 13.74 -40.27
N GLY A 643 2.71 12.99 -40.93
CA GLY A 643 4.05 13.44 -41.25
C GLY A 643 4.96 13.65 -40.01
N VAL A 644 4.67 12.95 -38.91
CA VAL A 644 5.46 13.03 -37.68
C VAL A 644 6.71 12.17 -37.83
N PRO A 645 7.94 12.70 -37.56
CA PRO A 645 9.17 11.94 -37.61
C PRO A 645 9.12 10.71 -36.70
N VAL A 646 9.59 9.57 -37.22
CA VAL A 646 9.66 8.29 -36.52
C VAL A 646 11.12 7.97 -36.23
N LEU A 647 11.44 7.65 -34.99
CA LEU A 647 12.77 7.25 -34.53
C LEU A 647 12.76 5.75 -34.19
N THR A 648 13.79 5.04 -34.56
CA THR A 648 14.12 3.74 -33.99
C THR A 648 14.66 3.88 -32.57
N GLU A 649 14.77 2.80 -31.83
CA GLU A 649 15.38 2.82 -30.49
C GLU A 649 16.83 3.31 -30.50
N ASP A 650 17.60 2.95 -31.54
CA ASP A 650 18.97 3.41 -31.69
C ASP A 650 19.08 4.90 -31.99
N GLU A 651 18.21 5.43 -32.84
CA GLU A 651 18.12 6.86 -33.12
C GLU A 651 17.66 7.65 -31.89
N PHE A 652 16.74 7.09 -31.09
CA PHE A 652 16.33 7.68 -29.83
C PHE A 652 17.48 7.70 -28.81
N LEU A 653 18.25 6.60 -28.68
CA LEU A 653 19.44 6.55 -27.84
C LEU A 653 20.53 7.52 -28.31
N ALA A 654 20.73 7.65 -29.61
CA ALA A 654 21.63 8.65 -30.16
C ALA A 654 21.19 10.08 -29.82
N LEU A 655 19.89 10.34 -29.88
CA LEU A 655 19.31 11.65 -29.49
C LEU A 655 19.48 11.92 -27.99
N LEU A 656 19.42 10.87 -27.15
CA LEU A 656 19.70 10.96 -25.71
C LEU A 656 21.17 11.23 -25.41
N GLY A 657 22.11 10.78 -26.25
CA GLY A 657 23.55 10.92 -26.06
C GLY A 657 24.19 12.11 -26.77
N ALA A 658 23.48 12.84 -27.65
CA ALA A 658 24.02 13.97 -28.38
C ALA A 658 24.34 15.16 -27.45
N PRO A 659 25.52 15.82 -27.53
CA PRO A 659 25.79 17.03 -26.76
C PRO A 659 24.86 18.18 -27.21
N GLU A 660 24.58 19.13 -26.29
CA GLU A 660 23.77 20.32 -26.59
C GLU A 660 24.34 21.10 -27.78
N GLU A 661 23.67 21.06 -28.92
CA GLU A 661 23.93 22.04 -29.97
C GLU A 661 23.28 23.38 -29.58
N ASN A 662 24.12 24.35 -29.27
CA ASN A 662 23.75 25.76 -29.14
C ASN A 662 23.00 26.22 -30.41
N LYS A 663 21.67 26.23 -30.39
CA LYS A 663 20.87 26.98 -31.36
C LYS A 663 20.67 28.40 -30.86
N THR A 664 21.68 29.25 -31.17
CA THR A 664 21.50 30.67 -31.30
C THR A 664 20.66 30.93 -32.57
N VAL A 665 19.42 31.31 -32.42
CA VAL A 665 18.74 32.38 -33.21
C VAL A 665 17.51 32.83 -32.40
#